data_65f14006deb1f574067ce507aa81114f
#
_entry.id   65f14006deb1f574067ce507aa81114f
#
_cell.length_a   1.000
_cell.length_b   1.000
_cell.length_c   1.000
_cell.angle_alpha   90.00
_cell.angle_beta   90.00
_cell.angle_gamma   90.00
#
_symmetry.space_group_name_H-M   'P 1'
#
loop_
_entity.id
_entity.type
_entity.pdbx_description
1 polymer ?
#
loop_
_entity_poly.entity_id
_entity_poly.type
_entity_poly.pdbx_seq_one_letter_code
_entity_poly.pdbx_strand_id
1 'polypeptide(L)'
;MVMDFLSGGDHAARKTYARIKDVYELPRLIEVQLVSFRWFQTEGLQELLDEISPIVSFNKNLELHFGSEPGPEGFWFGEPKYSEAECRDRDMTFAAPLWVRVKLVNRETGEISAQNVFMGDFPLMTENGTFIINGAERVVVSQLIRSPGVYFTVEEDRVTDRRLCYAKLIPNRGAWLEFETSKRDVISVKVDRKRKLPVTVLLRAIGYGADDEIYELFTEVDNVQEHAYIASTLERDPTSTPNQADRDAGINAALLDFYKKLRPGDPPTLDNAKSFLQNLIFAPRRYDLGKVGRYKLNRRLDLTVPPAHRTLTNGDLVAVLRHIIQINNGVEGEDDIDHLGNRRVKTVGELIQNQLRIGLLRMERVVRERMSIRDTEQTTPLSLINIRPVVAAIREFFGGSQLSQFMDQTNPLAELTHKRRLSALGPGGLRRERAGFDVRDVHNSHYGRICPIETPEGPNIGLIGSLATYGRINEFGFIETPYRRVLNRVPNRPEMLLGHVVRERIALPDGTLIAEAGTLVDEALAQKIALLGDVLPEVRVIAEVTDEILFLSADEEDRYSIAQANAATDAQGHFSEPRISVRRNQKFLFESPDHIEYMDVSPKQIVSVSAALIPFLEHDDANRALMGSNMQRQAVPLLRPEAPTVGTGIERQAAVDSGQVIVASQPGEVVSA
;
A
#
# COMPACT_ATOMS: atom_id res chain seq x y z
N MET A 1 -21.93 12.95 -27.13
CA MET A 1 -21.78 14.06 -28.12
C MET A 1 -20.30 14.39 -28.41
N VAL A 2 -19.35 13.49 -28.18
CA VAL A 2 -17.91 13.64 -28.52
C VAL A 2 -17.47 12.64 -29.60
N MET A 3 -18.34 11.76 -30.05
CA MET A 3 -18.01 10.73 -31.06
C MET A 3 -18.09 11.20 -32.54
N ASP A 4 -18.59 12.41 -32.83
CA ASP A 4 -18.84 12.84 -34.22
C ASP A 4 -17.70 13.66 -34.85
N PHE A 5 -16.63 13.97 -34.16
CA PHE A 5 -15.60 14.88 -34.69
C PHE A 5 -14.41 14.20 -35.41
N LEU A 6 -14.43 12.89 -35.62
CA LEU A 6 -13.37 12.20 -36.36
C LEU A 6 -13.80 11.61 -37.70
N SER A 7 -14.90 12.09 -38.27
CA SER A 7 -15.40 11.64 -39.57
C SER A 7 -14.92 12.51 -40.76
N GLY A 8 -13.67 12.93 -40.76
CA GLY A 8 -13.02 13.60 -41.89
C GLY A 8 -12.17 12.65 -42.71
N GLY A 9 -12.76 11.62 -43.26
CA GLY A 9 -12.16 10.68 -44.18
C GLY A 9 -12.94 9.37 -44.20
N ASP A 10 -13.21 8.79 -45.31
CA ASP A 10 -13.99 7.58 -45.66
C ASP A 10 -13.86 6.33 -44.76
N HIS A 11 -13.82 6.50 -43.45
CA HIS A 11 -13.86 5.39 -42.48
C HIS A 11 -15.33 5.14 -42.11
N ALA A 12 -15.88 4.04 -42.61
CA ALA A 12 -17.17 3.51 -42.17
C ALA A 12 -17.26 3.55 -40.64
N ALA A 13 -18.31 4.21 -40.12
CA ALA A 13 -18.53 4.32 -38.68
C ALA A 13 -18.44 2.93 -38.03
N ARG A 14 -17.53 2.75 -37.08
CA ARG A 14 -17.35 1.45 -36.38
C ARG A 14 -18.62 1.11 -35.63
N LYS A 15 -19.18 -0.07 -35.91
CA LYS A 15 -20.34 -0.59 -35.23
C LYS A 15 -19.92 -1.23 -33.89
N THR A 16 -20.52 -0.80 -32.80
CA THR A 16 -20.33 -1.46 -31.50
C THR A 16 -21.27 -2.64 -31.35
N TYR A 17 -20.72 -3.76 -30.84
CA TYR A 17 -21.46 -4.97 -30.46
C TYR A 17 -21.40 -5.19 -28.93
N ALA A 18 -20.99 -4.18 -28.17
CA ALA A 18 -20.92 -4.25 -26.74
C ALA A 18 -22.31 -4.53 -26.15
N ARG A 19 -22.44 -5.56 -25.30
CA ARG A 19 -23.67 -5.94 -24.59
C ARG A 19 -23.81 -5.20 -23.25
N ILE A 20 -22.67 -4.85 -22.65
CA ILE A 20 -22.60 -4.16 -21.37
C ILE A 20 -22.22 -2.70 -21.65
N LYS A 21 -22.99 -1.76 -21.13
CA LYS A 21 -22.67 -0.33 -21.22
C LYS A 21 -21.50 -0.02 -20.33
N ASP A 22 -20.53 0.74 -20.81
CA ASP A 22 -19.47 1.29 -19.99
C ASP A 22 -20.07 2.37 -19.08
N VAL A 23 -20.22 2.06 -17.80
CA VAL A 23 -20.77 2.98 -16.77
C VAL A 23 -19.70 3.89 -16.20
N TYR A 24 -18.47 3.42 -16.21
CA TYR A 24 -17.31 4.13 -15.71
C TYR A 24 -16.22 4.21 -16.77
N GLU A 25 -15.73 5.42 -16.98
CA GLU A 25 -14.62 5.65 -17.90
C GLU A 25 -13.32 5.09 -17.34
N LEU A 26 -12.46 4.58 -18.22
CA LEU A 26 -11.14 4.11 -17.81
C LEU A 26 -10.34 5.26 -17.19
N PRO A 27 -9.71 5.05 -16.04
CA PRO A 27 -8.82 6.04 -15.45
C PRO A 27 -7.62 6.28 -16.39
N ARG A 28 -6.95 7.41 -16.24
CA ARG A 28 -5.71 7.67 -16.97
C ARG A 28 -4.68 6.59 -16.63
N LEU A 29 -4.25 5.83 -17.64
CA LEU A 29 -3.48 4.60 -17.44
C LEU A 29 -2.09 4.83 -16.81
N ILE A 30 -1.51 6.01 -16.98
CA ILE A 30 -0.19 6.39 -16.40
C ILE A 30 -0.32 7.13 -15.05
N GLU A 31 -1.52 7.29 -14.52
CA GLU A 31 -1.77 8.05 -13.28
C GLU A 31 -0.97 7.54 -12.09
N VAL A 32 -0.75 6.24 -12.00
CA VAL A 32 0.04 5.61 -10.95
C VAL A 32 1.44 6.22 -10.81
N GLN A 33 2.10 6.53 -11.94
CA GLN A 33 3.42 7.16 -11.97
C GLN A 33 3.32 8.64 -11.56
N LEU A 34 2.39 9.37 -12.16
CA LEU A 34 2.26 10.82 -11.99
C LEU A 34 1.84 11.22 -10.57
N VAL A 35 0.81 10.57 -10.02
CA VAL A 35 0.30 10.86 -8.67
C VAL A 35 1.37 10.57 -7.63
N SER A 36 2.05 9.43 -7.76
CA SER A 36 3.10 9.05 -6.82
C SER A 36 4.28 10.03 -6.81
N PHE A 37 4.68 10.53 -7.99
CA PHE A 37 5.78 11.49 -8.06
C PHE A 37 5.37 12.87 -7.54
N ARG A 38 4.14 13.32 -7.79
CA ARG A 38 3.60 14.57 -7.21
C ARG A 38 3.55 14.49 -5.68
N TRP A 39 3.07 13.38 -5.14
CA TRP A 39 3.11 13.14 -3.69
C TRP A 39 4.53 13.26 -3.14
N PHE A 40 5.53 12.67 -3.82
CA PHE A 40 6.91 12.79 -3.40
C PHE A 40 7.40 14.25 -3.41
N GLN A 41 7.06 15.04 -4.44
CA GLN A 41 7.47 16.45 -4.56
C GLN A 41 6.90 17.36 -3.45
N THR A 42 5.78 16.98 -2.84
CA THR A 42 5.09 17.74 -1.78
C THR A 42 5.26 17.07 -0.42
N GLU A 43 4.42 16.11 -0.11
CA GLU A 43 4.37 15.44 1.19
C GLU A 43 5.60 14.57 1.46
N GLY A 44 6.08 13.84 0.45
CA GLY A 44 7.19 12.91 0.61
C GLY A 44 8.51 13.61 1.00
N LEU A 45 8.79 14.78 0.43
CA LEU A 45 9.94 15.61 0.81
C LEU A 45 9.75 16.25 2.17
N GLN A 46 8.54 16.75 2.45
CA GLN A 46 8.19 17.31 3.75
C GLN A 46 8.45 16.30 4.87
N GLU A 47 7.92 15.07 4.75
CA GLU A 47 8.14 14.00 5.73
C GLU A 47 9.63 13.69 5.95
N LEU A 48 10.45 13.73 4.90
CA LEU A 48 11.89 13.51 5.00
C LEU A 48 12.62 14.63 5.74
N LEU A 49 12.29 15.87 5.42
CA LEU A 49 12.93 17.04 6.04
C LEU A 49 12.52 17.15 7.53
N ASP A 50 11.28 16.85 7.86
CA ASP A 50 10.82 16.76 9.26
C ASP A 50 11.53 15.64 10.03
N GLU A 51 11.78 14.49 9.39
CA GLU A 51 12.46 13.35 10.01
C GLU A 51 13.90 13.67 10.42
N ILE A 52 14.64 14.40 9.59
CA ILE A 52 16.04 14.75 9.87
C ILE A 52 16.18 16.01 10.71
N SER A 53 15.19 16.90 10.73
CA SER A 53 15.17 18.14 11.48
C SER A 53 14.73 17.92 12.94
N PRO A 54 15.39 18.56 13.93
CA PRO A 54 16.67 19.23 13.88
C PRO A 54 17.86 18.29 13.94
N ILE A 55 18.98 18.64 13.30
CA ILE A 55 20.29 18.01 13.53
C ILE A 55 20.95 18.74 14.70
N VAL A 56 21.13 18.02 15.80
CA VAL A 56 21.72 18.57 17.04
C VAL A 56 23.17 18.13 17.16
N SER A 57 24.07 19.07 17.53
CA SER A 57 25.48 18.79 17.83
C SER A 57 25.62 17.88 19.05
N PHE A 58 26.77 17.21 19.18
CA PHE A 58 27.05 16.37 20.37
C PHE A 58 26.95 17.15 21.69
N ASN A 59 27.40 18.40 21.70
CA ASN A 59 27.37 19.29 22.86
C ASN A 59 26.02 19.99 23.06
N LYS A 60 25.04 19.76 22.17
CA LYS A 60 23.71 20.39 22.15
C LYS A 60 23.70 21.92 22.08
N ASN A 61 24.78 22.53 21.66
CA ASN A 61 24.94 24.00 21.53
C ASN A 61 24.47 24.51 20.16
N LEU A 62 24.54 23.70 19.11
CA LEU A 62 24.12 24.06 17.75
C LEU A 62 22.98 23.14 17.29
N GLU A 63 21.96 23.73 16.67
CA GLU A 63 20.85 23.04 16.04
C GLU A 63 20.65 23.53 14.60
N LEU A 64 20.58 22.58 13.67
CA LEU A 64 20.32 22.85 12.27
C LEU A 64 18.90 22.40 11.93
N HIS A 65 18.05 23.33 11.60
CA HIS A 65 16.66 23.11 11.22
C HIS A 65 16.48 23.23 9.72
N PHE A 66 15.80 22.27 9.11
CA PHE A 66 15.43 22.31 7.70
C PHE A 66 13.96 22.77 7.60
N GLY A 67 13.70 23.69 6.66
CA GLY A 67 12.33 24.08 6.35
C GLY A 67 11.65 22.95 5.59
N SER A 68 10.55 22.46 6.12
CA SER A 68 9.82 21.29 5.59
C SER A 68 8.55 21.63 4.84
N GLU A 69 8.10 22.89 4.88
CA GLU A 69 6.92 23.33 4.14
C GLU A 69 7.25 23.60 2.66
N PRO A 70 6.37 23.21 1.72
CA PRO A 70 6.53 23.57 0.33
C PRO A 70 6.47 25.10 0.13
N GLY A 71 7.51 25.66 -0.51
CA GLY A 71 7.59 27.10 -0.79
C GLY A 71 8.89 27.77 -0.35
N PRO A 72 9.04 29.08 -0.55
CA PRO A 72 10.29 29.81 -0.32
C PRO A 72 10.78 29.80 1.14
N GLU A 73 9.89 29.58 2.11
CA GLU A 73 10.23 29.47 3.53
C GLU A 73 10.68 28.08 3.96
N GLY A 74 10.48 27.06 3.11
CA GLY A 74 10.86 25.70 3.35
C GLY A 74 11.69 25.08 2.24
N PHE A 75 11.08 24.38 1.29
CA PHE A 75 11.76 23.80 0.14
C PHE A 75 11.00 24.05 -1.17
N TRP A 76 11.72 24.16 -2.27
CA TRP A 76 11.14 24.32 -3.60
C TRP A 76 12.05 23.78 -4.69
N PHE A 77 11.44 23.42 -5.81
CA PHE A 77 12.15 23.11 -7.04
C PHE A 77 12.27 24.40 -7.90
N GLY A 78 13.46 24.67 -8.40
CA GLY A 78 13.65 25.73 -9.39
C GLY A 78 13.21 25.27 -10.78
N GLU A 79 13.33 26.15 -11.77
CA GLU A 79 13.05 25.80 -13.15
C GLU A 79 14.12 24.86 -13.71
N PRO A 80 13.72 23.85 -14.52
CA PRO A 80 14.68 23.01 -15.22
C PRO A 80 15.55 23.83 -16.15
N LYS A 81 16.84 23.51 -16.17
CA LYS A 81 17.83 24.25 -16.96
C LYS A 81 17.68 24.03 -18.47
N TYR A 82 17.18 22.86 -18.87
CA TYR A 82 16.99 22.45 -20.25
C TYR A 82 15.61 21.82 -20.40
N SER A 83 15.04 21.92 -21.60
CA SER A 83 13.80 21.24 -21.96
C SER A 83 13.99 19.73 -22.08
N GLU A 84 12.90 18.96 -22.08
CA GLU A 84 12.96 17.52 -22.28
C GLU A 84 13.62 17.13 -23.61
N ALA A 85 13.30 17.84 -24.71
CA ALA A 85 13.88 17.60 -26.02
C ALA A 85 15.40 17.87 -26.04
N GLU A 86 15.82 18.98 -25.47
CA GLU A 86 17.26 19.30 -25.37
C GLU A 86 18.03 18.29 -24.52
N CYS A 87 17.41 17.76 -23.45
CA CYS A 87 18.05 16.73 -22.64
C CYS A 87 18.24 15.41 -23.40
N ARG A 88 17.29 15.04 -24.29
CA ARG A 88 17.45 13.86 -25.16
C ARG A 88 18.55 14.07 -26.20
N ASP A 89 18.57 15.23 -26.85
CA ASP A 89 19.52 15.53 -27.93
C ASP A 89 20.97 15.69 -27.44
N ARG A 90 21.15 16.18 -26.21
CA ARG A 90 22.47 16.48 -25.63
C ARG A 90 22.96 15.46 -24.61
N ASP A 91 22.32 14.30 -24.51
CA ASP A 91 22.63 13.26 -23.52
C ASP A 91 22.66 13.76 -22.05
N MET A 92 21.74 14.64 -21.71
CA MET A 92 21.64 15.26 -20.39
C MET A 92 20.51 14.67 -19.56
N THR A 93 20.53 14.96 -18.27
CA THR A 93 19.47 14.57 -17.34
C THR A 93 18.45 15.69 -17.20
N PHE A 94 17.17 15.40 -17.39
CA PHE A 94 16.09 16.34 -17.12
C PHE A 94 15.92 16.49 -15.62
N ALA A 95 16.40 17.61 -15.06
CA ALA A 95 16.44 17.84 -13.63
C ALA A 95 16.18 19.31 -13.29
N ALA A 96 15.65 19.53 -12.09
CA ALA A 96 15.50 20.85 -11.50
C ALA A 96 16.35 20.98 -10.22
N PRO A 97 16.88 22.18 -9.92
CA PRO A 97 17.59 22.42 -8.68
C PRO A 97 16.63 22.38 -7.49
N LEU A 98 16.95 21.55 -6.49
CA LEU A 98 16.23 21.50 -5.22
C LEU A 98 16.88 22.46 -4.23
N TRP A 99 16.11 23.39 -3.73
CA TRP A 99 16.49 24.35 -2.71
C TRP A 99 15.77 24.08 -1.40
N VAL A 100 16.50 24.22 -0.29
CA VAL A 100 15.93 24.07 1.05
C VAL A 100 16.38 25.24 1.91
N ARG A 101 15.47 25.88 2.61
CA ARG A 101 15.78 26.90 3.60
C ARG A 101 16.23 26.24 4.89
N VAL A 102 17.42 26.61 5.35
CA VAL A 102 18.05 26.02 6.53
C VAL A 102 18.32 27.11 7.55
N LYS A 103 17.97 26.84 8.81
CA LYS A 103 18.17 27.74 9.95
C LYS A 103 19.16 27.07 10.92
N LEU A 104 20.27 27.76 11.21
CA LEU A 104 21.20 27.36 12.25
C LEU A 104 20.90 28.17 13.51
N VAL A 105 20.60 27.51 14.59
CA VAL A 105 20.33 28.08 15.89
C VAL A 105 21.52 27.79 16.81
N ASN A 106 22.17 28.85 17.31
CA ASN A 106 23.16 28.74 18.37
C ASN A 106 22.46 28.97 19.73
N ARG A 107 22.42 27.93 20.55
CA ARG A 107 21.74 27.99 21.86
C ARG A 107 22.50 28.78 22.92
N GLU A 108 23.81 28.95 22.73
CA GLU A 108 24.67 29.70 23.66
C GLU A 108 24.52 31.21 23.46
N THR A 109 24.55 31.64 22.18
CA THR A 109 24.45 33.09 21.85
C THR A 109 23.02 33.55 21.54
N GLY A 110 22.10 32.61 21.26
CA GLY A 110 20.74 32.90 20.81
C GLY A 110 20.66 33.39 19.35
N GLU A 111 21.77 33.34 18.60
CA GLU A 111 21.82 33.77 17.21
C GLU A 111 21.16 32.77 16.27
N ILE A 112 20.35 33.27 15.32
CA ILE A 112 19.70 32.47 14.29
C ILE A 112 20.20 32.93 12.92
N SER A 113 20.92 32.07 12.22
CA SER A 113 21.36 32.27 10.84
C SER A 113 20.53 31.45 9.88
N ALA A 114 19.81 32.07 8.96
CA ALA A 114 18.98 31.41 7.96
C ALA A 114 19.55 31.61 6.56
N GLN A 115 19.70 30.52 5.79
CA GLN A 115 20.22 30.53 4.42
C GLN A 115 19.47 29.55 3.54
N ASN A 116 19.37 29.87 2.24
CA ASN A 116 18.88 28.94 1.24
C ASN A 116 20.04 28.07 0.75
N VAL A 117 19.90 26.78 0.86
CA VAL A 117 20.92 25.81 0.51
C VAL A 117 20.47 25.01 -0.71
N PHE A 118 21.34 24.99 -1.71
CA PHE A 118 21.19 24.13 -2.89
C PHE A 118 21.47 22.67 -2.49
N MET A 119 20.49 21.77 -2.69
CA MET A 119 20.60 20.35 -2.32
C MET A 119 21.03 19.46 -3.49
N GLY A 120 21.12 19.99 -4.69
CA GLY A 120 21.51 19.28 -5.91
C GLY A 120 20.44 19.36 -7.00
N ASP A 121 20.84 18.97 -8.21
CA ASP A 121 19.92 18.83 -9.33
C ASP A 121 19.15 17.49 -9.16
N PHE A 122 17.83 17.58 -9.07
CA PHE A 122 16.96 16.46 -8.83
C PHE A 122 16.23 16.07 -10.12
N PRO A 123 16.31 14.80 -10.58
CA PRO A 123 15.60 14.35 -11.78
C PRO A 123 14.10 14.56 -11.67
N LEU A 124 13.51 15.17 -12.68
CA LEU A 124 12.08 15.38 -12.80
C LEU A 124 11.44 14.30 -13.66
N MET A 125 10.19 13.99 -13.34
CA MET A 125 9.35 13.13 -14.17
C MET A 125 8.75 13.96 -15.32
N THR A 126 8.75 13.39 -16.52
CA THR A 126 8.09 13.97 -17.68
C THR A 126 6.55 13.83 -17.55
N GLU A 127 5.79 14.54 -18.38
CA GLU A 127 4.33 14.42 -18.43
C GLU A 127 3.85 13.01 -18.80
N ASN A 128 4.72 12.23 -19.43
CA ASN A 128 4.47 10.83 -19.81
C ASN A 128 4.83 9.80 -18.71
N GLY A 129 5.26 10.24 -17.51
CA GLY A 129 5.57 9.35 -16.40
C GLY A 129 6.94 8.67 -16.50
N THR A 130 7.88 9.25 -17.25
CA THR A 130 9.25 8.74 -17.43
C THR A 130 10.28 9.71 -16.86
N PHE A 131 11.53 9.25 -16.73
CA PHE A 131 12.67 10.08 -16.37
C PHE A 131 13.68 10.08 -17.51
N ILE A 132 14.28 11.22 -17.80
CA ILE A 132 15.37 11.33 -18.77
C ILE A 132 16.67 11.43 -18.00
N ILE A 133 17.48 10.37 -18.07
CA ILE A 133 18.76 10.27 -17.38
C ILE A 133 19.86 10.07 -18.42
N ASN A 134 20.78 11.03 -18.51
CA ASN A 134 21.85 11.03 -19.53
C ASN A 134 21.31 10.80 -20.96
N GLY A 135 20.23 11.48 -21.30
CA GLY A 135 19.59 11.40 -22.61
C GLY A 135 18.67 10.20 -22.82
N ALA A 136 18.75 9.17 -21.98
CA ALA A 136 17.94 7.96 -22.10
C ALA A 136 16.68 8.04 -21.24
N GLU A 137 15.55 7.62 -21.81
CA GLU A 137 14.31 7.52 -21.03
C GLU A 137 14.30 6.27 -20.16
N ARG A 138 13.96 6.46 -18.90
CA ARG A 138 13.87 5.41 -17.90
C ARG A 138 12.51 5.42 -17.22
N VAL A 139 12.06 4.22 -16.85
CA VAL A 139 10.86 4.01 -16.05
C VAL A 139 11.25 3.38 -14.73
N VAL A 140 10.74 3.95 -13.64
CA VAL A 140 10.86 3.33 -12.32
C VAL A 140 9.67 2.41 -12.12
N VAL A 141 9.95 1.11 -12.06
CA VAL A 141 8.94 0.06 -11.90
C VAL A 141 8.48 0.02 -10.44
N SER A 142 7.17 0.00 -10.23
CA SER A 142 6.59 -0.16 -8.90
C SER A 142 6.89 -1.54 -8.33
N GLN A 143 7.15 -1.62 -7.02
CA GLN A 143 7.54 -2.84 -6.34
C GLN A 143 6.42 -3.38 -5.46
N LEU A 144 6.11 -4.68 -5.58
CA LEU A 144 5.24 -5.41 -4.66
C LEU A 144 6.05 -5.89 -3.47
N ILE A 145 5.67 -5.47 -2.28
CA ILE A 145 6.30 -5.87 -1.02
C ILE A 145 5.24 -6.35 -0.04
N ARG A 146 5.65 -7.11 0.97
CA ARG A 146 4.80 -7.36 2.13
C ARG A 146 4.60 -6.05 2.89
N SER A 147 3.35 -5.72 3.25
CA SER A 147 3.09 -4.50 4.02
C SER A 147 3.71 -4.59 5.42
N PRO A 148 4.15 -3.48 6.02
CA PRO A 148 4.49 -3.49 7.44
C PRO A 148 3.26 -3.85 8.27
N GLY A 149 3.49 -4.50 9.43
CA GLY A 149 2.44 -4.99 10.31
C GLY A 149 2.84 -6.29 10.99
N VAL A 150 1.87 -7.01 11.54
CA VAL A 150 2.07 -8.34 12.12
C VAL A 150 1.41 -9.41 11.26
N TYR A 151 2.07 -10.55 11.12
CA TYR A 151 1.61 -11.70 10.34
C TYR A 151 1.75 -12.97 11.14
N PHE A 152 0.68 -13.75 11.19
CA PHE A 152 0.60 -15.02 11.88
C PHE A 152 0.54 -16.15 10.88
N THR A 153 1.42 -17.14 11.02
CA THR A 153 1.43 -18.38 10.24
C THR A 153 1.39 -19.56 11.18
N VAL A 154 0.77 -20.66 10.77
CA VAL A 154 0.62 -21.86 11.58
C VAL A 154 1.32 -23.03 10.88
N GLU A 155 2.13 -23.74 11.61
CA GLU A 155 2.66 -25.04 11.20
C GLU A 155 2.02 -26.14 12.04
N GLU A 156 1.46 -27.14 11.40
CA GLU A 156 0.95 -28.34 12.07
C GLU A 156 2.10 -29.34 12.26
N ASP A 157 2.37 -29.71 13.51
CA ASP A 157 3.37 -30.73 13.79
C ASP A 157 2.80 -32.10 13.45
N ARG A 158 3.35 -32.75 12.45
CA ARG A 158 2.94 -34.08 11.94
C ARG A 158 2.99 -35.20 12.99
N VAL A 159 3.72 -35.02 14.10
CA VAL A 159 3.90 -36.05 15.14
C VAL A 159 2.88 -35.90 16.27
N THR A 160 2.60 -34.65 16.65
CA THR A 160 1.72 -34.33 17.79
C THR A 160 0.38 -33.74 17.38
N ASP A 161 0.16 -33.50 16.08
CA ASP A 161 -1.04 -32.86 15.50
C ASP A 161 -1.33 -31.48 16.11
N ARG A 162 -0.31 -30.82 16.62
CA ARG A 162 -0.39 -29.53 17.32
C ARG A 162 -0.18 -28.37 16.36
N ARG A 163 -0.95 -27.35 16.56
CA ARG A 163 -0.79 -26.06 15.87
C ARG A 163 0.31 -25.24 16.56
N LEU A 164 1.34 -24.89 15.82
CA LEU A 164 2.43 -24.04 16.25
C LEU A 164 2.37 -22.72 15.50
N CYS A 165 2.00 -21.66 16.21
CA CYS A 165 1.93 -20.33 15.64
C CYS A 165 3.30 -19.66 15.60
N TYR A 166 3.60 -19.04 14.47
CA TYR A 166 4.73 -18.16 14.24
C TYR A 166 4.21 -16.77 13.90
N ALA A 167 4.66 -15.74 14.57
CA ALA A 167 4.29 -14.37 14.26
C ALA A 167 5.52 -13.57 13.83
N LYS A 168 5.37 -12.77 12.78
CA LYS A 168 6.40 -11.86 12.28
C LYS A 168 5.88 -10.44 12.32
N LEU A 169 6.50 -9.60 13.14
CA LEU A 169 6.23 -8.17 13.20
C LEU A 169 7.27 -7.46 12.34
N ILE A 170 6.79 -6.89 11.23
CA ILE A 170 7.60 -6.26 10.19
C ILE A 170 7.35 -4.75 10.23
N PRO A 171 8.34 -3.93 10.62
CA PRO A 171 8.23 -2.48 10.53
C PRO A 171 8.49 -2.00 9.10
N ASN A 172 8.12 -0.76 8.81
CA ASN A 172 8.56 -0.08 7.59
C ASN A 172 10.08 0.19 7.62
N ARG A 173 10.59 0.52 8.83
CA ARG A 173 12.01 0.69 9.12
C ARG A 173 12.32 0.23 10.53
N GLY A 174 13.35 -0.59 10.69
CA GLY A 174 13.81 -1.08 11.99
C GLY A 174 14.00 -2.58 12.04
N ALA A 175 14.18 -3.09 13.26
CA ALA A 175 14.42 -4.49 13.53
C ALA A 175 13.13 -5.33 13.40
N TRP A 176 13.22 -6.49 12.77
CA TRP A 176 12.13 -7.46 12.73
C TRP A 176 12.04 -8.19 14.06
N LEU A 177 10.83 -8.40 14.57
CA LEU A 177 10.54 -9.26 15.69
C LEU A 177 9.82 -10.52 15.18
N GLU A 178 10.43 -11.67 15.40
CA GLU A 178 9.86 -12.97 15.02
C GLU A 178 9.55 -13.74 16.31
N PHE A 179 8.29 -14.06 16.53
CA PHE A 179 7.82 -14.88 17.64
C PHE A 179 7.57 -16.29 17.15
N GLU A 180 7.87 -17.26 17.99
CA GLU A 180 7.86 -18.66 17.61
C GLU A 180 7.40 -19.50 18.80
N THR A 181 6.36 -20.32 18.60
CA THR A 181 5.92 -21.30 19.58
C THR A 181 6.64 -22.62 19.36
N SER A 182 7.22 -23.18 20.41
CA SER A 182 7.90 -24.48 20.35
C SER A 182 6.94 -25.62 20.65
N LYS A 183 7.32 -26.86 20.30
CA LYS A 183 6.60 -28.11 20.67
C LYS A 183 6.43 -28.33 22.17
N ARG A 184 7.11 -27.58 23.01
CA ARG A 184 7.06 -27.64 24.46
C ARG A 184 6.34 -26.46 25.10
N ASP A 185 5.45 -25.82 24.35
CA ASP A 185 4.63 -24.67 24.74
C ASP A 185 5.42 -23.43 25.17
N VAL A 186 6.68 -23.32 24.74
CA VAL A 186 7.53 -22.17 25.04
C VAL A 186 7.44 -21.18 23.89
N ILE A 187 7.05 -19.95 24.20
CA ILE A 187 7.06 -18.83 23.24
C ILE A 187 8.41 -18.12 23.33
N SER A 188 9.07 -17.98 22.21
CA SER A 188 10.36 -17.32 22.09
C SER A 188 10.32 -16.19 21.06
N VAL A 189 11.18 -15.20 21.24
CA VAL A 189 11.36 -14.07 20.33
C VAL A 189 12.76 -14.05 19.73
N LYS A 190 12.86 -13.77 18.45
CA LYS A 190 14.10 -13.48 17.72
C LYS A 190 14.07 -12.03 17.26
N VAL A 191 15.16 -11.33 17.43
CA VAL A 191 15.33 -9.96 16.95
C VAL A 191 16.33 -9.98 15.79
N ASP A 192 15.94 -9.47 14.61
CA ASP A 192 16.79 -9.48 13.40
C ASP A 192 17.42 -10.83 13.08
N ARG A 193 16.67 -11.94 13.26
CA ARG A 193 17.15 -13.33 13.06
C ARG A 193 18.32 -13.74 13.95
N LYS A 194 18.58 -13.02 15.04
CA LYS A 194 19.58 -13.38 16.02
C LYS A 194 19.08 -14.48 16.96
N ARG A 195 19.84 -14.76 18.05
CA ARG A 195 19.54 -15.84 18.99
C ARG A 195 18.13 -15.73 19.60
N LYS A 196 17.49 -16.87 19.81
CA LYS A 196 16.19 -16.98 20.49
C LYS A 196 16.29 -16.56 21.95
N LEU A 197 15.29 -15.85 22.41
CA LEU A 197 15.06 -15.46 23.81
C LEU A 197 13.68 -15.91 24.23
N PRO A 198 13.43 -16.38 25.46
CA PRO A 198 12.08 -16.49 25.99
C PRO A 198 11.39 -15.14 25.91
N VAL A 199 10.12 -15.12 25.53
CA VAL A 199 9.40 -13.86 25.35
C VAL A 199 9.21 -13.10 26.67
N THR A 200 9.20 -13.82 27.80
CA THR A 200 9.12 -13.26 29.14
C THR A 200 10.31 -12.36 29.49
N VAL A 201 11.51 -12.67 28.98
CA VAL A 201 12.67 -11.77 29.07
C VAL A 201 12.42 -10.44 28.39
N LEU A 202 11.77 -10.45 27.21
CA LEU A 202 11.39 -9.22 26.53
C LEU A 202 10.32 -8.46 27.31
N LEU A 203 9.28 -9.14 27.81
CA LEU A 203 8.23 -8.53 28.63
C LEU A 203 8.79 -7.86 29.89
N ARG A 204 9.72 -8.52 30.58
CA ARG A 204 10.41 -7.92 31.77
C ARG A 204 11.24 -6.70 31.34
N ALA A 205 12.01 -6.81 30.27
CA ALA A 205 12.85 -5.72 29.79
C ALA A 205 12.06 -4.46 29.42
N ILE A 206 10.80 -4.60 28.96
CA ILE A 206 9.92 -3.46 28.64
C ILE A 206 9.12 -2.93 29.84
N GLY A 207 9.20 -3.59 31.03
CA GLY A 207 8.65 -3.04 32.27
C GLY A 207 7.75 -3.95 33.10
N TYR A 208 7.41 -5.17 32.66
CA TYR A 208 6.62 -6.14 33.45
C TYR A 208 7.58 -7.02 34.28
N GLY A 209 7.92 -6.58 35.50
CA GLY A 209 9.05 -7.13 36.25
C GLY A 209 8.75 -8.41 37.01
N ALA A 210 7.54 -8.61 37.52
CA ALA A 210 7.14 -9.75 38.34
C ALA A 210 6.45 -10.84 37.49
N ASP A 211 6.57 -12.10 37.95
CA ASP A 211 5.90 -13.23 37.28
C ASP A 211 4.38 -13.07 37.34
N ASP A 212 3.84 -12.62 38.47
CA ASP A 212 2.40 -12.40 38.66
C ASP A 212 1.86 -11.37 37.70
N GLU A 213 2.58 -10.25 37.45
CA GLU A 213 2.19 -9.24 36.46
C GLU A 213 2.09 -9.85 35.06
N ILE A 214 3.03 -10.74 34.69
CA ILE A 214 3.00 -11.41 33.38
C ILE A 214 1.84 -12.40 33.31
N TYR A 215 1.56 -13.16 34.39
CA TYR A 215 0.40 -14.07 34.42
C TYR A 215 -0.93 -13.32 34.24
N GLU A 216 -1.12 -12.20 34.94
CA GLU A 216 -2.35 -11.40 34.86
C GLU A 216 -2.62 -10.92 33.42
N LEU A 217 -1.57 -10.55 32.64
CA LEU A 217 -1.73 -10.10 31.28
C LEU A 217 -2.35 -11.16 30.35
N PHE A 218 -2.17 -12.45 30.63
CA PHE A 218 -2.58 -13.53 29.74
C PHE A 218 -3.63 -14.47 30.31
N THR A 219 -4.11 -14.26 31.55
CA THR A 219 -5.07 -15.11 32.24
C THR A 219 -6.34 -15.38 31.42
N GLU A 220 -6.80 -14.40 30.64
CA GLU A 220 -8.01 -14.51 29.81
C GLU A 220 -7.82 -15.45 28.61
N VAL A 221 -6.61 -15.54 28.07
CA VAL A 221 -6.32 -16.26 26.81
C VAL A 221 -5.56 -17.57 27.02
N ASP A 222 -4.74 -17.67 28.09
CA ASP A 222 -3.95 -18.85 28.45
C ASP A 222 -4.69 -19.68 29.51
N ASN A 223 -5.90 -20.12 29.19
CA ASN A 223 -6.84 -20.79 30.09
C ASN A 223 -7.01 -22.30 29.79
N VAL A 224 -6.31 -22.83 28.79
CA VAL A 224 -6.38 -24.24 28.43
C VAL A 224 -5.44 -25.06 29.32
N GLN A 225 -6.00 -25.97 30.15
CA GLN A 225 -5.23 -26.77 31.11
C GLN A 225 -4.15 -27.67 30.49
N GLU A 226 -4.36 -28.11 29.24
CA GLU A 226 -3.41 -28.97 28.52
C GLU A 226 -2.18 -28.20 28.01
N HIS A 227 -2.27 -26.89 27.85
CA HIS A 227 -1.26 -26.04 27.22
C HIS A 227 -1.11 -24.72 27.97
N ALA A 228 -0.20 -24.68 28.91
CA ALA A 228 0.12 -23.48 29.68
C ALA A 228 1.36 -22.78 29.09
N TYR A 229 1.15 -21.93 28.06
CA TYR A 229 2.22 -21.30 27.27
C TYR A 229 3.09 -20.36 28.13
N ILE A 230 2.45 -19.53 28.94
CA ILE A 230 3.17 -18.55 29.77
C ILE A 230 3.91 -19.24 30.89
N ALA A 231 3.29 -20.23 31.60
CA ALA A 231 3.95 -20.98 32.65
C ALA A 231 5.18 -21.73 32.14
N SER A 232 5.04 -22.46 31.01
CA SER A 232 6.13 -23.18 30.36
C SER A 232 7.26 -22.26 29.88
N THR A 233 6.94 -21.01 29.54
CA THR A 233 7.93 -20.03 29.12
C THR A 233 8.66 -19.44 30.32
N LEU A 234 7.96 -19.17 31.43
CA LEU A 234 8.55 -18.68 32.69
C LEU A 234 9.51 -19.69 33.33
N GLU A 235 9.19 -20.99 33.28
CA GLU A 235 10.11 -22.06 33.76
C GLU A 235 11.47 -22.04 33.04
N ARG A 236 11.51 -21.50 31.81
CA ARG A 236 12.75 -21.38 30.99
C ARG A 236 13.38 -20.01 31.01
N ASP A 237 12.78 -19.09 31.72
CA ASP A 237 13.29 -17.73 31.85
C ASP A 237 14.39 -17.68 32.93
N PRO A 238 15.65 -17.41 32.57
CA PRO A 238 16.74 -17.30 33.54
C PRO A 238 16.60 -16.07 34.44
N THR A 239 15.65 -15.19 34.16
CA THR A 239 15.42 -13.94 34.89
C THR A 239 14.10 -13.94 35.67
N SER A 240 13.47 -15.12 35.83
CA SER A 240 12.24 -15.30 36.61
C SER A 240 12.35 -14.73 38.02
N THR A 241 11.39 -13.92 38.40
CA THR A 241 11.29 -13.27 39.73
C THR A 241 9.89 -13.47 40.29
N PRO A 242 9.70 -14.48 41.16
CA PRO A 242 8.38 -14.82 41.68
C PRO A 242 7.80 -13.76 42.64
N ASN A 243 8.64 -12.92 43.25
CA ASN A 243 8.19 -11.94 44.22
C ASN A 243 8.05 -10.53 43.60
N GLN A 244 6.96 -9.86 43.87
CA GLN A 244 6.69 -8.50 43.44
C GLN A 244 7.66 -7.45 44.04
N ALA A 245 8.22 -7.77 45.22
CA ALA A 245 9.23 -6.94 45.89
C ALA A 245 10.56 -6.83 45.09
N ASP A 246 10.86 -7.79 44.22
CA ASP A 246 12.09 -7.85 43.43
C ASP A 246 11.88 -7.41 41.97
N ARG A 247 10.77 -6.75 41.68
CA ARG A 247 10.36 -6.31 40.33
C ARG A 247 11.47 -5.59 39.57
N ASP A 248 12.09 -4.58 40.18
CA ASP A 248 13.15 -3.79 39.57
C ASP A 248 14.42 -4.61 39.32
N ALA A 249 14.72 -5.55 40.21
CA ALA A 249 15.82 -6.49 40.03
C ALA A 249 15.58 -7.42 38.84
N GLY A 250 14.33 -7.89 38.63
CA GLY A 250 13.91 -8.68 37.51
C GLY A 250 14.03 -7.92 36.18
N ILE A 251 13.58 -6.66 36.12
CA ILE A 251 13.73 -5.79 34.96
C ILE A 251 15.21 -5.61 34.59
N ASN A 252 16.05 -5.31 35.57
CA ASN A 252 17.48 -5.10 35.36
C ASN A 252 18.20 -6.37 34.89
N ALA A 253 17.86 -7.54 35.48
CA ALA A 253 18.41 -8.83 35.05
C ALA A 253 18.00 -9.16 33.59
N ALA A 254 16.73 -8.94 33.24
CA ALA A 254 16.21 -9.17 31.90
C ALA A 254 16.87 -8.25 30.86
N LEU A 255 17.04 -6.96 31.17
CA LEU A 255 17.75 -6.00 30.31
C LEU A 255 19.20 -6.44 30.03
N LEU A 256 19.90 -6.90 31.05
CA LEU A 256 21.28 -7.38 30.90
C LEU A 256 21.36 -8.68 30.08
N ASP A 257 20.44 -9.63 30.29
CA ASP A 257 20.39 -10.88 29.51
C ASP A 257 20.04 -10.61 28.05
N PHE A 258 19.06 -9.75 27.83
CA PHE A 258 18.65 -9.28 26.47
C PHE A 258 19.85 -8.66 25.74
N TYR A 259 20.56 -7.76 26.38
CA TYR A 259 21.73 -7.10 25.82
C TYR A 259 22.86 -8.06 25.49
N LYS A 260 23.23 -8.96 26.44
CA LYS A 260 24.28 -9.97 26.26
C LYS A 260 24.02 -10.89 25.08
N LYS A 261 22.76 -11.32 24.87
CA LYS A 261 22.41 -12.23 23.78
C LYS A 261 22.40 -11.55 22.42
N LEU A 262 22.02 -10.26 22.35
CA LEU A 262 21.96 -9.53 21.09
C LEU A 262 23.27 -8.85 20.71
N ARG A 263 24.12 -8.50 21.70
CA ARG A 263 25.44 -7.91 21.50
C ARG A 263 26.52 -8.67 22.29
N PRO A 264 26.86 -9.90 21.88
CA PRO A 264 27.95 -10.62 22.47
C PRO A 264 29.28 -9.89 22.21
N GLY A 265 30.01 -9.57 23.26
CA GLY A 265 31.28 -8.87 23.17
C GLY A 265 31.31 -7.45 23.71
N ASP A 266 30.16 -6.78 23.80
CA ASP A 266 30.08 -5.46 24.44
C ASP A 266 29.89 -5.61 25.97
N PRO A 267 30.49 -4.73 26.80
CA PRO A 267 30.30 -4.78 28.26
C PRO A 267 28.84 -4.51 28.62
N PRO A 268 28.17 -5.41 29.35
CA PRO A 268 26.76 -5.28 29.69
C PRO A 268 26.59 -4.35 30.90
N THR A 269 26.39 -3.06 30.62
CA THR A 269 25.96 -2.07 31.61
C THR A 269 24.48 -1.81 31.51
N LEU A 270 23.82 -1.46 32.62
CA LEU A 270 22.37 -1.17 32.62
C LEU A 270 21.99 -0.02 31.70
N ASP A 271 22.79 1.04 31.68
CA ASP A 271 22.53 2.22 30.86
C ASP A 271 22.64 1.89 29.38
N ASN A 272 23.64 1.10 28.98
CA ASN A 272 23.77 0.65 27.60
C ASN A 272 22.62 -0.27 27.20
N ALA A 273 22.18 -1.18 28.10
CA ALA A 273 21.06 -2.07 27.82
C ALA A 273 19.74 -1.32 27.67
N LYS A 274 19.45 -0.37 28.56
CA LYS A 274 18.26 0.52 28.45
C LYS A 274 18.28 1.33 27.16
N SER A 275 19.39 2.01 26.88
CA SER A 275 19.55 2.81 25.65
C SER A 275 19.45 1.94 24.40
N PHE A 276 19.97 0.70 24.44
CA PHE A 276 19.88 -0.23 23.32
C PHE A 276 18.45 -0.65 23.04
N LEU A 277 17.69 -1.08 24.06
CA LEU A 277 16.27 -1.48 23.92
C LEU A 277 15.41 -0.30 23.44
N GLN A 278 15.61 0.88 24.07
CA GLN A 278 14.90 2.09 23.69
C GLN A 278 15.14 2.44 22.22
N ASN A 279 16.38 2.38 21.76
CA ASN A 279 16.74 2.65 20.38
C ASN A 279 16.26 1.56 19.39
N LEU A 280 16.12 0.32 19.85
CA LEU A 280 15.76 -0.80 19.00
C LEU A 280 14.28 -0.81 18.62
N ILE A 281 13.38 -0.47 19.57
CA ILE A 281 11.93 -0.66 19.45
C ILE A 281 11.13 0.65 19.55
N PHE A 282 11.56 1.59 20.42
CA PHE A 282 10.77 2.75 20.82
C PHE A 282 11.25 4.09 20.23
N ALA A 283 12.43 4.17 19.66
CA ALA A 283 12.97 5.41 19.13
C ALA A 283 12.48 5.66 17.69
N PRO A 284 11.74 6.78 17.42
CA PRO A 284 11.16 7.07 16.09
C PRO A 284 12.18 7.15 14.96
N ARG A 285 13.43 7.56 15.27
CA ARG A 285 14.51 7.64 14.27
C ARG A 285 15.04 6.28 13.82
N ARG A 286 14.85 5.22 14.61
CA ARG A 286 15.39 3.88 14.34
C ARG A 286 14.33 2.83 14.07
N TYR A 287 13.14 3.00 14.64
CA TYR A 287 12.01 2.11 14.47
C TYR A 287 10.78 2.90 14.04
N ASP A 288 10.22 2.54 12.90
CA ASP A 288 9.05 3.18 12.34
C ASP A 288 8.15 2.14 11.67
N LEU A 289 6.93 2.00 12.16
CA LEU A 289 5.90 1.18 11.54
C LEU A 289 5.35 1.84 10.26
N GLY A 290 5.49 3.16 10.15
CA GLY A 290 4.80 3.94 9.13
C GLY A 290 3.28 4.06 9.40
N LYS A 291 2.61 4.89 8.62
CA LYS A 291 1.13 5.02 8.66
C LYS A 291 0.46 3.67 8.37
N VAL A 292 0.96 2.96 7.37
CA VAL A 292 0.43 1.67 6.92
C VAL A 292 0.59 0.58 7.98
N GLY A 293 1.79 0.46 8.57
CA GLY A 293 2.05 -0.56 9.59
C GLY A 293 1.20 -0.36 10.85
N ARG A 294 1.01 0.89 11.28
CA ARG A 294 0.14 1.21 12.41
C ARG A 294 -1.33 0.89 12.10
N TYR A 295 -1.81 1.26 10.91
CA TYR A 295 -3.15 0.92 10.46
C TYR A 295 -3.40 -0.60 10.44
N LYS A 296 -2.49 -1.37 9.84
CA LYS A 296 -2.61 -2.85 9.77
C LYS A 296 -2.53 -3.51 11.14
N LEU A 297 -1.63 -3.02 12.02
CA LEU A 297 -1.47 -3.55 13.37
C LEU A 297 -2.74 -3.30 14.21
N ASN A 298 -3.26 -2.08 14.18
CA ASN A 298 -4.50 -1.72 14.87
C ASN A 298 -5.67 -2.57 14.41
N ARG A 299 -5.82 -2.72 13.08
CA ARG A 299 -6.94 -3.48 12.50
C ARG A 299 -6.85 -4.98 12.79
N ARG A 300 -5.63 -5.56 12.82
CA ARG A 300 -5.44 -7.00 13.05
C ARG A 300 -5.60 -7.41 14.50
N LEU A 301 -5.21 -6.53 15.42
CA LEU A 301 -5.20 -6.77 16.85
C LEU A 301 -6.30 -6.01 17.62
N ASP A 302 -7.25 -5.40 16.91
CA ASP A 302 -8.35 -4.58 17.45
C ASP A 302 -7.88 -3.48 18.43
N LEU A 303 -6.78 -2.80 18.04
CA LEU A 303 -6.19 -1.75 18.86
C LEU A 303 -6.68 -0.36 18.43
N THR A 304 -6.76 0.56 19.40
CA THR A 304 -7.19 1.96 19.20
C THR A 304 -6.05 2.98 19.31
N VAL A 305 -4.82 2.56 19.01
CA VAL A 305 -3.65 3.45 19.09
C VAL A 305 -3.72 4.51 17.99
N PRO A 306 -3.47 5.81 18.28
CA PRO A 306 -3.52 6.87 17.30
C PRO A 306 -2.60 6.62 16.09
N PRO A 307 -3.02 6.94 14.85
CA PRO A 307 -2.21 6.74 13.64
C PRO A 307 -0.89 7.53 13.62
N ALA A 308 -0.82 8.62 14.40
CA ALA A 308 0.40 9.42 14.55
C ALA A 308 1.50 8.68 15.34
N HIS A 309 1.14 7.69 16.15
CA HIS A 309 2.09 6.90 16.94
C HIS A 309 2.71 5.79 16.09
N ARG A 310 3.86 6.09 15.47
CA ARG A 310 4.53 5.20 14.51
C ARG A 310 5.51 4.20 15.12
N THR A 311 5.78 4.27 16.43
CA THR A 311 6.64 3.29 17.14
C THR A 311 5.78 2.24 17.83
N LEU A 312 6.39 1.14 18.25
CA LEU A 312 5.68 0.15 19.06
C LEU A 312 5.35 0.70 20.45
N THR A 313 4.29 0.18 21.03
CA THR A 313 3.92 0.35 22.44
C THR A 313 4.05 -0.98 23.19
N ASN A 314 4.11 -0.94 24.51
CA ASN A 314 4.09 -2.17 25.32
C ASN A 314 2.80 -2.97 25.09
N GLY A 315 1.67 -2.26 24.93
CA GLY A 315 0.38 -2.85 24.61
C GLY A 315 0.36 -3.61 23.29
N ASP A 316 1.06 -3.12 22.25
CA ASP A 316 1.16 -3.82 20.96
C ASP A 316 1.82 -5.19 21.13
N LEU A 317 2.92 -5.26 21.89
CA LEU A 317 3.65 -6.52 22.10
C LEU A 317 2.82 -7.53 22.90
N VAL A 318 2.10 -7.07 23.93
CA VAL A 318 1.18 -7.92 24.70
C VAL A 318 0.05 -8.42 23.81
N ALA A 319 -0.55 -7.56 22.96
CA ALA A 319 -1.62 -7.95 22.05
C ALA A 319 -1.15 -8.99 21.02
N VAL A 320 0.05 -8.84 20.46
CA VAL A 320 0.64 -9.86 19.55
C VAL A 320 0.75 -11.22 20.25
N LEU A 321 1.21 -11.24 21.51
CA LEU A 321 1.36 -12.49 22.26
C LEU A 321 0.01 -13.12 22.64
N ARG A 322 -0.98 -12.31 23.05
CA ARG A 322 -2.35 -12.78 23.27
C ARG A 322 -2.90 -13.46 22.01
N HIS A 323 -2.68 -12.85 20.87
CA HIS A 323 -3.14 -13.37 19.58
C HIS A 323 -2.44 -14.68 19.18
N ILE A 324 -1.12 -14.82 19.46
CA ILE A 324 -0.39 -16.09 19.26
C ILE A 324 -1.02 -17.22 20.08
N ILE A 325 -1.37 -16.96 21.34
CA ILE A 325 -1.99 -17.96 22.22
C ILE A 325 -3.40 -18.31 21.69
N GLN A 326 -4.20 -17.34 21.27
CA GLN A 326 -5.54 -17.57 20.69
C GLN A 326 -5.48 -18.42 19.42
N ILE A 327 -4.49 -18.19 18.56
CA ILE A 327 -4.30 -19.00 17.33
C ILE A 327 -3.85 -20.42 17.69
N ASN A 328 -2.92 -20.59 18.64
CA ASN A 328 -2.51 -21.90 19.11
C ASN A 328 -3.68 -22.69 19.72
N ASN A 329 -4.60 -22.02 20.41
CA ASN A 329 -5.82 -22.58 20.97
C ASN A 329 -6.94 -22.80 19.91
N GLY A 330 -6.72 -22.42 18.65
CA GLY A 330 -7.66 -22.61 17.57
C GLY A 330 -8.85 -21.64 17.54
N VAL A 331 -8.80 -20.58 18.34
CA VAL A 331 -9.85 -19.53 18.39
C VAL A 331 -9.79 -18.65 17.15
N GLU A 332 -8.58 -18.40 16.64
CA GLU A 332 -8.36 -17.57 15.45
C GLU A 332 -7.59 -18.33 14.37
N GLY A 333 -7.63 -17.75 13.13
CA GLY A 333 -6.97 -18.30 11.96
C GLY A 333 -5.63 -17.61 11.65
N GLU A 334 -4.86 -18.27 10.80
CA GLU A 334 -3.63 -17.73 10.22
C GLU A 334 -3.90 -16.66 9.16
N ASP A 335 -2.88 -15.85 8.87
CA ASP A 335 -2.95 -14.82 7.84
C ASP A 335 -2.45 -15.35 6.50
N ASP A 336 -3.15 -15.02 5.44
CA ASP A 336 -2.72 -15.28 4.09
C ASP A 336 -1.71 -14.20 3.64
N ILE A 337 -0.45 -14.64 3.43
CA ILE A 337 0.67 -13.76 3.10
C ILE A 337 0.57 -13.21 1.68
N ASP A 338 -0.01 -13.97 0.75
CA ASP A 338 -0.08 -13.63 -0.67
C ASP A 338 -1.33 -12.81 -1.03
N HIS A 339 -2.24 -12.67 -0.08
CA HIS A 339 -3.41 -11.81 -0.21
C HIS A 339 -3.00 -10.33 -0.45
N LEU A 340 -3.61 -9.65 -1.44
CA LEU A 340 -3.28 -8.24 -1.76
C LEU A 340 -3.69 -7.23 -0.67
N GLY A 341 -4.43 -7.64 0.33
CA GLY A 341 -4.60 -6.90 1.58
C GLY A 341 -3.34 -6.91 2.46
N ASN A 342 -2.43 -7.87 2.27
CA ASN A 342 -1.18 -8.04 2.99
C ASN A 342 0.07 -7.70 2.15
N ARG A 343 -0.09 -7.65 0.84
CA ARG A 343 0.94 -7.18 -0.10
C ARG A 343 0.56 -5.80 -0.60
N ARG A 344 1.49 -4.85 -0.52
CA ARG A 344 1.30 -3.49 -0.99
C ARG A 344 2.27 -3.13 -2.11
N VAL A 345 1.95 -2.10 -2.82
CA VAL A 345 2.78 -1.54 -3.89
C VAL A 345 3.59 -0.38 -3.35
N LYS A 346 4.91 -0.46 -3.51
CA LYS A 346 5.84 0.64 -3.32
C LYS A 346 5.96 1.38 -4.64
N THR A 347 5.38 2.56 -4.72
CA THR A 347 5.34 3.37 -5.93
C THR A 347 6.64 4.15 -6.12
N VAL A 348 6.81 4.78 -7.28
CA VAL A 348 8.03 5.53 -7.63
C VAL A 348 8.39 6.59 -6.61
N GLY A 349 7.43 7.36 -6.11
CA GLY A 349 7.67 8.42 -5.12
C GLY A 349 8.25 7.88 -3.82
N GLU A 350 7.71 6.77 -3.31
CA GLU A 350 8.22 6.11 -2.11
C GLU A 350 9.60 5.49 -2.31
N LEU A 351 9.88 4.93 -3.49
CA LEU A 351 11.20 4.40 -3.82
C LEU A 351 12.27 5.50 -3.81
N ILE A 352 11.95 6.64 -4.42
CA ILE A 352 12.85 7.80 -4.44
C ILE A 352 13.01 8.37 -3.02
N GLN A 353 11.92 8.48 -2.25
CA GLN A 353 11.94 8.94 -0.85
C GLN A 353 12.89 8.10 0.00
N ASN A 354 12.81 6.76 -0.13
CA ASN A 354 13.67 5.85 0.62
C ASN A 354 15.15 6.01 0.26
N GLN A 355 15.45 6.24 -1.02
CA GLN A 355 16.82 6.44 -1.46
C GLN A 355 17.37 7.81 -1.04
N LEU A 356 16.55 8.85 -1.13
CA LEU A 356 16.90 10.18 -0.66
C LEU A 356 17.16 10.19 0.85
N ARG A 357 16.36 9.46 1.62
CA ARG A 357 16.57 9.25 3.08
C ARG A 357 17.96 8.73 3.39
N ILE A 358 18.45 7.74 2.63
CA ILE A 358 19.80 7.19 2.81
C ILE A 358 20.86 8.29 2.57
N GLY A 359 20.68 9.08 1.52
CA GLY A 359 21.57 10.21 1.22
C GLY A 359 21.59 11.26 2.33
N LEU A 360 20.40 11.62 2.82
CA LEU A 360 20.21 12.61 3.90
C LEU A 360 20.78 12.12 5.25
N LEU A 361 20.62 10.86 5.61
CA LEU A 361 21.22 10.29 6.83
C LEU A 361 22.75 10.26 6.76
N ARG A 362 23.33 10.00 5.58
CA ARG A 362 24.79 10.12 5.37
C ARG A 362 25.24 11.58 5.52
N MET A 363 24.48 12.52 5.00
CA MET A 363 24.74 13.96 5.15
C MET A 363 24.64 14.38 6.63
N GLU A 364 23.59 13.97 7.35
CA GLU A 364 23.39 14.25 8.78
C GLU A 364 24.63 13.86 9.60
N ARG A 365 25.21 12.67 9.33
CA ARG A 365 26.42 12.21 10.03
C ARG A 365 27.58 13.17 9.82
N VAL A 366 27.82 13.60 8.59
CA VAL A 366 28.89 14.54 8.25
C VAL A 366 28.63 15.92 8.86
N VAL A 367 27.38 16.38 8.85
CA VAL A 367 27.01 17.67 9.48
C VAL A 367 27.29 17.63 10.98
N ARG A 368 26.89 16.56 11.66
CA ARG A 368 27.10 16.40 13.11
C ARG A 368 28.59 16.33 13.49
N GLU A 369 29.41 15.68 12.67
CA GLU A 369 30.86 15.66 12.81
C GLU A 369 31.46 17.06 12.62
N ARG A 370 31.06 17.79 11.59
CA ARG A 370 31.52 19.15 11.35
C ARG A 370 31.13 20.15 12.45
N MET A 371 29.92 19.99 13.01
CA MET A 371 29.46 20.80 14.15
C MET A 371 30.31 20.61 15.39
N SER A 372 30.94 19.43 15.56
CA SER A 372 31.78 19.15 16.73
C SER A 372 33.23 19.66 16.59
N ILE A 373 33.67 19.88 15.34
CA ILE A 373 35.09 20.25 15.05
C ILE A 373 35.25 21.76 14.83
N ARG A 374 34.22 22.44 14.31
CA ARG A 374 34.29 23.84 13.94
C ARG A 374 33.93 24.79 15.08
N ASP A 375 34.56 25.96 15.05
CA ASP A 375 34.24 27.07 15.97
C ASP A 375 32.82 27.56 15.74
N THR A 376 32.07 27.72 16.83
CA THR A 376 30.64 28.08 16.84
C THR A 376 30.38 29.47 16.27
N GLU A 377 31.32 30.41 16.43
CA GLU A 377 31.16 31.82 16.03
C GLU A 377 31.24 32.05 14.50
N GLN A 378 31.97 31.19 13.76
CA GLN A 378 32.17 31.35 12.32
C GLN A 378 31.39 30.34 11.46
N THR A 379 30.51 29.60 12.07
CA THR A 379 29.80 28.50 11.41
C THR A 379 28.53 28.97 10.71
N THR A 380 28.44 28.77 9.39
CA THR A 380 27.24 29.05 8.58
C THR A 380 26.56 27.78 8.14
N PRO A 381 25.24 27.76 7.88
CA PRO A 381 24.52 26.59 7.35
C PRO A 381 25.20 25.97 6.12
N LEU A 382 25.59 26.80 5.17
CA LEU A 382 26.23 26.37 3.93
C LEU A 382 27.59 25.67 4.17
N SER A 383 28.35 26.09 5.19
CA SER A 383 29.64 25.48 5.51
C SER A 383 29.51 24.10 6.17
N LEU A 384 28.39 23.82 6.83
CA LEU A 384 28.14 22.56 7.49
C LEU A 384 27.63 21.49 6.52
N ILE A 385 26.75 21.87 5.60
CA ILE A 385 26.07 20.95 4.70
C ILE A 385 27.01 20.47 3.58
N ASN A 386 27.01 19.16 3.36
CA ASN A 386 27.67 18.54 2.22
C ASN A 386 26.63 17.78 1.39
N ILE A 387 26.32 18.26 0.22
CA ILE A 387 25.30 17.69 -0.67
C ILE A 387 25.76 16.43 -1.42
N ARG A 388 27.06 16.15 -1.50
CA ARG A 388 27.60 15.03 -2.29
C ARG A 388 26.97 13.68 -1.98
N PRO A 389 26.74 13.28 -0.70
CA PRO A 389 26.09 12.03 -0.39
C PRO A 389 24.63 11.94 -0.89
N VAL A 390 23.94 13.08 -0.91
CA VAL A 390 22.55 13.16 -1.39
C VAL A 390 22.50 12.97 -2.91
N VAL A 391 23.30 13.74 -3.64
CA VAL A 391 23.41 13.64 -5.10
C VAL A 391 23.89 12.25 -5.52
N ALA A 392 24.85 11.67 -4.79
CA ALA A 392 25.36 10.32 -5.07
C ALA A 392 24.26 9.25 -4.90
N ALA A 393 23.45 9.34 -3.85
CA ALA A 393 22.37 8.39 -3.60
C ALA A 393 21.31 8.42 -4.71
N ILE A 394 20.92 9.61 -5.16
CA ILE A 394 19.94 9.76 -6.26
C ILE A 394 20.52 9.25 -7.57
N ARG A 395 21.77 9.58 -7.89
CA ARG A 395 22.45 9.09 -9.09
C ARG A 395 22.60 7.56 -9.09
N GLU A 396 22.92 6.97 -7.94
CA GLU A 396 23.00 5.51 -7.76
C GLU A 396 21.64 4.84 -8.01
N PHE A 397 20.56 5.44 -7.53
CA PHE A 397 19.22 4.91 -7.73
C PHE A 397 18.81 4.90 -9.21
N PHE A 398 18.85 6.05 -9.88
CA PHE A 398 18.42 6.13 -11.27
C PHE A 398 19.35 5.40 -12.24
N GLY A 399 20.64 5.33 -11.94
CA GLY A 399 21.63 4.66 -12.80
C GLY A 399 21.83 3.17 -12.53
N GLY A 400 21.69 2.71 -11.27
CA GLY A 400 22.09 1.37 -10.84
C GLY A 400 21.01 0.52 -10.18
N SER A 401 19.85 1.08 -9.85
CA SER A 401 18.77 0.29 -9.22
C SER A 401 18.14 -0.71 -10.21
N GLN A 402 17.85 -1.90 -9.74
CA GLN A 402 17.10 -2.92 -10.50
C GLN A 402 15.69 -2.45 -10.91
N LEU A 403 15.10 -1.51 -10.17
CA LEU A 403 13.76 -0.98 -10.41
C LEU A 403 13.76 0.22 -11.38
N SER A 404 14.89 0.91 -11.55
CA SER A 404 15.05 1.93 -12.57
C SER A 404 15.56 1.28 -13.85
N GLN A 405 14.68 1.09 -14.83
CA GLN A 405 14.95 0.36 -16.06
C GLN A 405 14.90 1.29 -17.27
N PHE A 406 15.67 0.98 -18.32
CA PHE A 406 15.46 1.60 -19.61
C PHE A 406 14.03 1.31 -20.07
N MET A 407 13.35 2.34 -20.56
CA MET A 407 12.00 2.18 -21.08
C MET A 407 12.02 1.26 -22.33
N ASP A 408 11.13 0.32 -22.36
CA ASP A 408 10.89 -0.49 -23.56
C ASP A 408 10.14 0.38 -24.58
N GLN A 409 10.82 0.79 -25.64
CA GLN A 409 10.35 1.70 -26.68
C GLN A 409 10.07 0.99 -28.02
N THR A 410 9.85 -0.31 -28.01
CA THR A 410 9.57 -1.09 -29.23
C THR A 410 8.31 -0.57 -29.93
N ASN A 411 7.27 -0.27 -29.16
CA ASN A 411 6.02 0.31 -29.63
C ASN A 411 5.32 1.09 -28.48
N PRO A 412 4.30 1.93 -28.76
CA PRO A 412 3.59 2.67 -27.73
C PRO A 412 2.95 1.80 -26.64
N LEU A 413 2.47 0.60 -26.98
CA LEU A 413 1.89 -0.34 -26.02
C LEU A 413 2.96 -0.87 -25.05
N ALA A 414 4.17 -1.14 -25.52
CA ALA A 414 5.29 -1.58 -24.69
C ALA A 414 5.67 -0.50 -23.67
N GLU A 415 5.69 0.76 -24.07
CA GLU A 415 5.92 1.90 -23.18
C GLU A 415 4.86 1.97 -22.09
N LEU A 416 3.59 1.91 -22.46
CA LEU A 416 2.45 2.00 -21.53
C LEU A 416 2.46 0.84 -20.51
N THR A 417 2.68 -0.39 -20.98
CA THR A 417 2.71 -1.57 -20.11
C THR A 417 3.92 -1.55 -19.18
N HIS A 418 5.06 -1.03 -19.61
CA HIS A 418 6.24 -0.87 -18.75
C HIS A 418 5.96 0.09 -17.57
N LYS A 419 5.23 1.18 -17.81
CA LYS A 419 4.84 2.15 -16.77
C LYS A 419 3.85 1.56 -15.75
N ARG A 420 3.07 0.56 -16.11
CA ARG A 420 2.07 -0.13 -15.27
C ARG A 420 2.57 -1.44 -14.67
N ARG A 421 3.83 -1.78 -14.86
CA ARG A 421 4.42 -3.04 -14.37
C ARG A 421 4.57 -3.03 -12.86
N LEU A 422 4.32 -4.18 -12.25
CA LEU A 422 4.50 -4.46 -10.83
C LEU A 422 5.55 -5.57 -10.69
N SER A 423 6.64 -5.31 -9.97
CA SER A 423 7.72 -6.27 -9.75
C SER A 423 7.77 -6.70 -8.29
N ALA A 424 7.78 -8.00 -8.02
CA ALA A 424 8.04 -8.53 -6.68
C ALA A 424 9.55 -8.58 -6.35
N LEU A 425 10.41 -8.35 -7.35
CA LEU A 425 11.86 -8.34 -7.24
C LEU A 425 12.40 -6.97 -6.77
N GLY A 426 13.68 -6.92 -6.48
CA GLY A 426 14.37 -5.67 -6.14
C GLY A 426 14.77 -5.56 -4.68
N PRO A 427 15.31 -4.41 -4.26
CA PRO A 427 15.78 -4.19 -2.89
C PRO A 427 14.63 -4.33 -1.88
N GLY A 428 14.81 -5.20 -0.87
CA GLY A 428 13.76 -5.50 0.11
C GLY A 428 12.62 -6.39 -0.37
N GLY A 429 12.63 -6.80 -1.66
CA GLY A 429 11.67 -7.73 -2.25
C GLY A 429 12.16 -9.19 -2.27
N LEU A 430 11.50 -9.99 -3.09
CA LEU A 430 11.83 -11.41 -3.27
C LEU A 430 13.10 -11.59 -4.11
N ARG A 431 13.79 -12.70 -3.87
CA ARG A 431 14.84 -13.18 -4.76
C ARG A 431 14.28 -14.28 -5.64
N ARG A 432 14.61 -14.26 -6.92
CA ARG A 432 14.10 -15.17 -7.94
C ARG A 432 14.29 -16.64 -7.55
N GLU A 433 15.46 -16.98 -7.03
CA GLU A 433 15.83 -18.34 -6.65
C GLU A 433 15.11 -18.86 -5.40
N ARG A 434 14.60 -17.95 -4.57
CA ARG A 434 13.90 -18.26 -3.31
C ARG A 434 12.38 -18.15 -3.41
N ALA A 435 11.86 -17.72 -4.56
CA ALA A 435 10.44 -17.61 -4.79
C ALA A 435 9.84 -19.00 -5.10
N GLY A 436 9.00 -19.51 -4.20
CA GLY A 436 8.24 -20.75 -4.37
C GLY A 436 7.11 -20.61 -5.39
N PHE A 437 6.30 -21.66 -5.53
CA PHE A 437 5.13 -21.65 -6.41
C PHE A 437 4.03 -20.74 -5.87
N ASP A 438 3.79 -20.72 -4.57
CA ASP A 438 2.70 -19.98 -3.94
C ASP A 438 2.71 -18.48 -4.29
N VAL A 439 3.89 -17.85 -4.28
CA VAL A 439 4.05 -16.41 -4.62
C VAL A 439 3.98 -16.14 -6.13
N ARG A 440 4.04 -17.17 -6.98
CA ARG A 440 3.97 -17.08 -8.45
C ARG A 440 2.57 -17.36 -8.98
N ASP A 441 1.74 -18.00 -8.17
CA ASP A 441 0.37 -18.34 -8.52
C ASP A 441 -0.54 -17.11 -8.55
N VAL A 442 -1.65 -17.24 -9.25
CA VAL A 442 -2.71 -16.25 -9.28
C VAL A 442 -3.58 -16.43 -8.05
N HIS A 443 -3.57 -15.45 -7.16
CA HIS A 443 -4.39 -15.43 -5.97
C HIS A 443 -5.78 -14.85 -6.26
N ASN A 444 -6.83 -15.26 -5.53
CA ASN A 444 -8.18 -14.75 -5.72
C ASN A 444 -8.28 -13.23 -5.53
N SER A 445 -7.49 -12.64 -4.64
CA SER A 445 -7.43 -11.20 -4.40
C SER A 445 -6.87 -10.39 -5.58
N HIS A 446 -6.31 -11.06 -6.60
CA HIS A 446 -5.80 -10.40 -7.82
C HIS A 446 -6.94 -9.91 -8.72
N TYR A 447 -8.15 -10.38 -8.51
CA TYR A 447 -9.31 -9.98 -9.32
C TYR A 447 -9.47 -8.45 -9.36
N GLY A 448 -9.50 -7.90 -10.57
CA GLY A 448 -9.60 -6.47 -10.80
C GLY A 448 -8.37 -5.63 -10.41
N ARG A 449 -7.31 -6.23 -9.89
CA ARG A 449 -6.11 -5.55 -9.38
C ARG A 449 -4.86 -5.88 -10.19
N ILE A 450 -4.57 -7.15 -10.37
CA ILE A 450 -3.42 -7.64 -11.14
C ILE A 450 -3.93 -8.56 -12.24
N CYS A 451 -3.47 -8.33 -13.47
CA CYS A 451 -3.85 -9.16 -14.60
C CYS A 451 -3.36 -10.61 -14.41
N PRO A 452 -4.24 -11.62 -14.51
CA PRO A 452 -3.86 -13.00 -14.36
C PRO A 452 -3.13 -13.56 -15.59
N ILE A 453 -3.15 -12.86 -16.71
CA ILE A 453 -2.65 -13.32 -18.00
C ILE A 453 -1.28 -12.72 -18.31
N GLU A 454 -1.09 -11.41 -18.07
CA GLU A 454 0.13 -10.71 -18.46
C GLU A 454 1.25 -10.92 -17.44
N THR A 455 2.12 -11.88 -17.73
CA THR A 455 3.35 -12.15 -16.96
C THR A 455 4.44 -12.63 -17.92
N PRO A 456 5.74 -12.39 -17.65
CA PRO A 456 6.81 -12.94 -18.47
C PRO A 456 6.82 -14.46 -18.43
N GLU A 457 7.26 -15.06 -19.52
CA GLU A 457 7.58 -16.49 -19.57
C GLU A 457 9.00 -16.73 -19.04
N GLY A 458 9.22 -17.83 -18.32
CA GLY A 458 10.54 -18.23 -17.82
C GLY A 458 10.76 -17.95 -16.33
N PRO A 459 12.00 -17.60 -15.90
CA PRO A 459 12.35 -17.52 -14.47
C PRO A 459 11.59 -16.47 -13.67
N ASN A 460 11.04 -15.46 -14.33
CA ASN A 460 10.30 -14.36 -13.70
C ASN A 460 8.78 -14.56 -13.70
N ILE A 461 8.28 -15.71 -14.12
CA ILE A 461 6.84 -15.99 -14.17
C ILE A 461 6.20 -15.74 -12.80
N GLY A 462 5.07 -15.04 -12.77
CA GLY A 462 4.34 -14.72 -11.55
C GLY A 462 4.99 -13.68 -10.63
N LEU A 463 6.29 -13.36 -10.81
CA LEU A 463 6.99 -12.35 -10.00
C LEU A 463 6.88 -10.95 -10.59
N ILE A 464 6.63 -10.85 -11.86
CA ILE A 464 6.40 -9.60 -12.58
C ILE A 464 5.00 -9.69 -13.18
N GLY A 465 4.13 -8.79 -12.79
CA GLY A 465 2.77 -8.67 -13.27
C GLY A 465 2.48 -7.26 -13.78
N SER A 466 1.28 -7.04 -14.26
CA SER A 466 0.78 -5.74 -14.70
C SER A 466 -0.49 -5.37 -13.94
N LEU A 467 -0.62 -4.07 -13.63
CA LEU A 467 -1.82 -3.53 -13.01
C LEU A 467 -3.02 -3.70 -13.95
N ALA A 468 -4.16 -4.15 -13.44
CA ALA A 468 -5.39 -4.26 -14.20
C ALA A 468 -5.87 -2.89 -14.69
N THR A 469 -6.70 -2.86 -15.74
CA THR A 469 -7.12 -1.62 -16.43
C THR A 469 -7.73 -0.59 -15.48
N TYR A 470 -8.60 -1.00 -14.57
CA TYR A 470 -9.30 -0.13 -13.60
C TYR A 470 -8.60 -0.06 -12.23
N GLY A 471 -7.53 -0.83 -12.05
CA GLY A 471 -6.80 -0.86 -10.77
C GLY A 471 -6.16 0.49 -10.44
N ARG A 472 -6.34 0.94 -9.20
CA ARG A 472 -5.77 2.16 -8.63
C ARG A 472 -5.01 1.82 -7.36
N ILE A 473 -4.00 2.61 -7.02
CA ILE A 473 -3.24 2.47 -5.77
C ILE A 473 -3.72 3.53 -4.80
N ASN A 474 -4.11 3.13 -3.59
CA ASN A 474 -4.57 4.03 -2.54
C ASN A 474 -3.39 4.69 -1.78
N GLU A 475 -3.71 5.58 -0.83
CA GLU A 475 -2.74 6.30 0.00
C GLU A 475 -1.84 5.38 0.83
N PHE A 476 -2.31 4.19 1.17
CA PHE A 476 -1.55 3.17 1.92
C PHE A 476 -0.70 2.28 1.02
N GLY A 477 -0.84 2.39 -0.31
CA GLY A 477 -0.15 1.56 -1.28
C GLY A 477 -0.86 0.25 -1.62
N PHE A 478 -2.09 0.02 -1.17
CA PHE A 478 -2.89 -1.14 -1.57
C PHE A 478 -3.59 -0.89 -2.91
N ILE A 479 -3.75 -1.95 -3.70
CA ILE A 479 -4.45 -1.86 -4.97
C ILE A 479 -5.95 -1.96 -4.72
N GLU A 480 -6.69 -0.99 -5.21
CA GLU A 480 -8.15 -0.91 -5.16
C GLU A 480 -8.73 -1.10 -6.56
N THR A 481 -9.95 -1.60 -6.60
CA THR A 481 -10.72 -1.77 -7.83
C THR A 481 -12.13 -1.21 -7.67
N PRO A 482 -12.73 -0.62 -8.74
CA PRO A 482 -14.04 -0.01 -8.63
C PRO A 482 -15.16 -1.04 -8.66
N TYR A 483 -16.21 -0.78 -7.90
CA TYR A 483 -17.45 -1.53 -7.87
C TYR A 483 -18.64 -0.59 -7.90
N ARG A 484 -19.74 -1.04 -8.52
CA ARG A 484 -21.03 -0.36 -8.47
C ARG A 484 -21.74 -0.77 -7.18
N ARG A 485 -22.31 0.18 -6.48
CA ARG A 485 -23.08 -0.07 -5.27
C ARG A 485 -24.44 -0.63 -5.62
N VAL A 486 -24.88 -1.66 -4.89
CA VAL A 486 -26.23 -2.22 -4.95
C VAL A 486 -26.99 -1.78 -3.70
N LEU A 487 -28.11 -1.10 -3.91
CA LEU A 487 -29.00 -0.67 -2.82
C LEU A 487 -30.04 -1.74 -2.57
N ASN A 488 -29.91 -2.44 -1.48
CA ASN A 488 -30.89 -3.41 -0.95
C ASN A 488 -31.53 -2.92 0.35
N ARG A 489 -30.96 -1.89 0.96
CA ARG A 489 -31.46 -1.20 2.16
C ARG A 489 -31.21 0.29 2.00
N VAL A 490 -32.19 1.08 2.39
CA VAL A 490 -32.16 2.53 2.31
C VAL A 490 -32.49 3.11 3.68
N PRO A 491 -31.74 4.11 4.19
CA PRO A 491 -32.09 4.79 5.43
C PRO A 491 -33.52 5.36 5.36
N ASN A 492 -34.27 5.23 6.45
CA ASN A 492 -35.65 5.71 6.51
C ASN A 492 -35.73 7.24 6.58
N ARG A 493 -35.43 7.86 5.43
CA ARG A 493 -35.58 9.31 5.19
C ARG A 493 -36.38 9.54 3.93
N PRO A 494 -37.35 10.48 3.89
CA PRO A 494 -38.23 10.69 2.73
C PRO A 494 -37.46 10.88 1.41
N GLU A 495 -36.40 11.67 1.46
CA GLU A 495 -35.55 11.98 0.29
C GLU A 495 -34.83 10.75 -0.28
N MET A 496 -34.46 9.82 0.60
CA MET A 496 -33.73 8.60 0.21
C MET A 496 -34.65 7.47 -0.21
N LEU A 497 -35.91 7.45 0.24
CA LEU A 497 -36.89 6.41 -0.08
C LEU A 497 -37.58 6.64 -1.43
N LEU A 498 -37.61 7.87 -1.93
CA LEU A 498 -38.33 8.24 -3.13
C LEU A 498 -37.82 7.48 -4.36
N GLY A 499 -38.72 6.86 -5.12
CA GLY A 499 -38.40 6.17 -6.36
C GLY A 499 -37.96 4.71 -6.20
N HIS A 500 -37.73 4.23 -4.98
CA HIS A 500 -37.41 2.82 -4.72
C HIS A 500 -38.66 1.96 -4.56
N VAL A 501 -38.52 0.65 -4.81
CA VAL A 501 -39.62 -0.32 -4.65
C VAL A 501 -39.41 -1.08 -3.35
N VAL A 502 -40.43 -1.07 -2.47
CA VAL A 502 -40.39 -1.76 -1.17
C VAL A 502 -40.34 -3.26 -1.36
N ARG A 503 -39.42 -3.94 -0.70
CA ARG A 503 -39.25 -5.39 -0.76
C ARG A 503 -40.22 -6.16 0.14
N GLU A 504 -40.48 -5.66 1.33
CA GLU A 504 -41.27 -6.32 2.38
C GLU A 504 -42.48 -5.47 2.76
N ARG A 505 -43.52 -6.12 3.24
CA ARG A 505 -44.71 -5.43 3.74
C ARG A 505 -44.36 -4.58 4.96
N ILE A 506 -44.65 -3.29 4.90
CA ILE A 506 -44.48 -2.37 6.02
C ILE A 506 -45.83 -2.11 6.67
N ALA A 507 -45.93 -2.44 7.97
CA ALA A 507 -47.13 -2.20 8.76
C ALA A 507 -46.74 -1.53 10.10
N LEU A 508 -47.67 -0.75 10.65
CA LEU A 508 -47.58 -0.21 11.99
C LEU A 508 -47.66 -1.30 13.05
N PRO A 509 -47.21 -1.08 14.30
CA PRO A 509 -47.37 -2.02 15.39
C PRO A 509 -48.84 -2.40 15.71
N ASP A 510 -49.79 -1.53 15.32
CA ASP A 510 -51.23 -1.76 15.43
C ASP A 510 -51.81 -2.62 14.30
N GLY A 511 -50.98 -3.06 13.35
CA GLY A 511 -51.40 -3.88 12.22
C GLY A 511 -51.87 -3.09 10.99
N THR A 512 -51.88 -1.76 11.04
CA THR A 512 -52.28 -0.91 9.90
C THR A 512 -51.20 -1.00 8.79
N LEU A 513 -51.63 -1.39 7.59
CA LEU A 513 -50.78 -1.51 6.42
C LEU A 513 -50.39 -0.13 5.88
N ILE A 514 -49.10 0.13 5.73
CA ILE A 514 -48.55 1.34 5.12
C ILE A 514 -48.14 1.10 3.67
N ALA A 515 -47.42 0.01 3.41
CA ALA A 515 -46.99 -0.39 2.08
C ALA A 515 -47.01 -1.92 1.92
N GLU A 516 -47.44 -2.39 0.77
CA GLU A 516 -47.27 -3.78 0.36
C GLU A 516 -45.94 -4.03 -0.31
N ALA A 517 -45.46 -5.27 -0.31
CA ALA A 517 -44.29 -5.67 -1.06
C ALA A 517 -44.48 -5.39 -2.56
N GLY A 518 -43.49 -4.81 -3.21
CA GLY A 518 -43.57 -4.42 -4.64
C GLY A 518 -44.16 -3.04 -4.90
N THR A 519 -44.49 -2.26 -3.85
CA THR A 519 -45.00 -0.90 -4.02
C THR A 519 -43.90 0.09 -4.29
N LEU A 520 -44.04 0.89 -5.35
CA LEU A 520 -43.15 2.03 -5.64
C LEU A 520 -43.41 3.14 -4.62
N VAL A 521 -42.35 3.65 -4.02
CA VAL A 521 -42.44 4.72 -3.03
C VAL A 521 -42.56 6.07 -3.70
N ASP A 522 -43.73 6.68 -3.63
CA ASP A 522 -43.99 8.07 -3.99
C ASP A 522 -43.72 9.00 -2.79
N GLU A 523 -43.81 10.31 -3.01
CA GLU A 523 -43.52 11.32 -1.98
C GLU A 523 -44.44 11.19 -0.75
N ALA A 524 -45.73 10.88 -0.97
CA ALA A 524 -46.70 10.72 0.11
C ALA A 524 -46.44 9.47 0.95
N LEU A 525 -46.03 8.37 0.30
CA LEU A 525 -45.68 7.13 0.96
C LEU A 525 -44.33 7.25 1.69
N ALA A 526 -43.37 7.92 1.10
CA ALA A 526 -42.06 8.20 1.73
C ALA A 526 -42.21 8.94 3.05
N GLN A 527 -43.08 9.98 3.08
CA GLN A 527 -43.35 10.71 4.31
C GLN A 527 -44.04 9.83 5.38
N LYS A 528 -44.94 8.96 4.98
CA LYS A 528 -45.61 8.03 5.92
C LYS A 528 -44.64 7.00 6.49
N ILE A 529 -43.76 6.43 5.67
CA ILE A 529 -42.72 5.48 6.11
C ILE A 529 -41.70 6.17 7.02
N ALA A 530 -41.36 7.40 6.73
CA ALA A 530 -40.39 8.19 7.53
C ALA A 530 -40.86 8.45 8.96
N LEU A 531 -42.19 8.48 9.20
CA LEU A 531 -42.77 8.57 10.56
C LEU A 531 -42.40 7.36 11.45
N LEU A 532 -42.01 6.25 10.86
CA LEU A 532 -41.52 5.06 11.55
C LEU A 532 -40.03 5.06 11.85
N GLY A 533 -39.32 6.16 11.65
CA GLY A 533 -37.85 6.22 11.72
C GLY A 533 -37.23 5.66 13.00
N ASP A 534 -37.91 5.78 14.15
CA ASP A 534 -37.45 5.25 15.44
C ASP A 534 -37.60 3.71 15.55
N VAL A 535 -38.60 3.12 14.88
CA VAL A 535 -38.86 1.69 14.91
C VAL A 535 -38.23 0.95 13.74
N LEU A 536 -38.15 1.63 12.59
CA LEU A 536 -37.63 1.10 11.33
C LEU A 536 -36.56 2.07 10.78
N PRO A 537 -35.32 1.98 11.27
CA PRO A 537 -34.26 2.93 10.85
C PRO A 537 -33.84 2.75 9.38
N GLU A 538 -34.02 1.56 8.81
CA GLU A 538 -33.74 1.22 7.41
C GLU A 538 -34.91 0.47 6.79
N VAL A 539 -35.20 0.76 5.53
CA VAL A 539 -36.22 0.08 4.73
C VAL A 539 -35.56 -0.84 3.72
N ARG A 540 -36.03 -2.09 3.64
CA ARG A 540 -35.60 -3.03 2.61
C ARG A 540 -36.30 -2.72 1.30
N VAL A 541 -35.49 -2.49 0.26
CA VAL A 541 -35.95 -2.23 -1.10
C VAL A 541 -35.56 -3.39 -2.02
N ILE A 542 -36.20 -3.50 -3.18
CA ILE A 542 -35.75 -4.45 -4.21
C ILE A 542 -34.35 -4.01 -4.63
N ALA A 543 -33.40 -4.97 -4.66
CA ALA A 543 -32.02 -4.70 -4.95
C ALA A 543 -31.85 -3.98 -6.30
N GLU A 544 -31.33 -2.77 -6.27
CA GLU A 544 -31.10 -1.90 -7.41
C GLU A 544 -29.62 -1.57 -7.57
N VAL A 545 -29.09 -1.78 -8.76
CA VAL A 545 -27.70 -1.45 -9.09
C VAL A 545 -27.61 0.02 -9.43
N THR A 546 -26.87 0.78 -8.63
CA THR A 546 -26.67 2.22 -8.85
C THR A 546 -25.46 2.52 -9.72
N ASP A 547 -25.35 3.75 -10.17
CA ASP A 547 -24.16 4.27 -10.87
C ASP A 547 -23.11 4.84 -9.89
N GLU A 548 -23.35 4.73 -8.58
CA GLU A 548 -22.37 5.08 -7.53
C GLU A 548 -21.21 4.09 -7.55
N ILE A 549 -20.00 4.61 -7.77
CA ILE A 549 -18.78 3.80 -7.84
C ILE A 549 -17.96 3.98 -6.58
N LEU A 550 -17.63 2.86 -5.94
CA LEU A 550 -16.76 2.80 -4.78
C LEU A 550 -15.54 1.95 -5.10
N PHE A 551 -14.38 2.41 -4.63
CA PHE A 551 -13.14 1.65 -4.73
C PHE A 551 -12.95 0.85 -3.44
N LEU A 552 -12.74 -0.46 -3.58
CA LEU A 552 -12.52 -1.36 -2.46
C LEU A 552 -11.12 -1.98 -2.54
N SER A 553 -10.45 -2.04 -1.40
CA SER A 553 -9.24 -2.84 -1.21
C SER A 553 -9.58 -4.33 -1.12
N ALA A 554 -8.58 -5.21 -1.21
CA ALA A 554 -8.82 -6.65 -1.21
C ALA A 554 -9.43 -7.16 0.11
N ASP A 555 -9.01 -6.62 1.24
CA ASP A 555 -9.54 -6.99 2.56
C ASP A 555 -10.94 -6.41 2.85
N GLU A 556 -11.35 -5.38 2.16
CA GLU A 556 -12.72 -4.88 2.22
C GLU A 556 -13.63 -5.70 1.35
N GLU A 557 -13.17 -6.06 0.14
CA GLU A 557 -13.90 -6.90 -0.81
C GLU A 557 -14.36 -8.22 -0.19
N ASP A 558 -13.51 -8.88 0.59
CA ASP A 558 -13.81 -10.18 1.20
C ASP A 558 -15.03 -10.17 2.16
N ARG A 559 -15.44 -8.99 2.63
CA ARG A 559 -16.57 -8.83 3.54
C ARG A 559 -17.92 -8.81 2.84
N TYR A 560 -17.92 -8.49 1.53
CA TYR A 560 -19.12 -8.19 0.76
C TYR A 560 -19.42 -9.27 -0.28
N SER A 561 -20.71 -9.40 -0.64
CA SER A 561 -21.15 -10.21 -1.75
C SER A 561 -21.19 -9.36 -3.02
N ILE A 562 -20.37 -9.74 -4.00
CA ILE A 562 -20.15 -8.95 -5.23
C ILE A 562 -20.64 -9.75 -6.43
N ALA A 563 -21.62 -9.18 -7.16
CA ALA A 563 -22.15 -9.75 -8.40
C ALA A 563 -21.19 -9.49 -9.58
N GLN A 564 -21.19 -10.39 -10.55
CA GLN A 564 -20.43 -10.22 -11.78
C GLN A 564 -21.10 -9.18 -12.70
N ALA A 565 -20.30 -8.50 -13.53
CA ALA A 565 -20.78 -7.47 -14.46
C ALA A 565 -21.75 -7.98 -15.53
N ASN A 566 -21.78 -9.29 -15.79
CA ASN A 566 -22.68 -9.92 -16.76
C ASN A 566 -24.04 -10.33 -16.17
N ALA A 567 -24.30 -10.09 -14.88
CA ALA A 567 -25.60 -10.37 -14.26
C ALA A 567 -26.69 -9.56 -14.97
N ALA A 568 -27.78 -10.23 -15.32
CA ALA A 568 -28.87 -9.60 -16.06
C ALA A 568 -29.64 -8.61 -15.17
N THR A 569 -29.69 -7.35 -15.61
CA THR A 569 -30.47 -6.29 -14.96
C THR A 569 -31.52 -5.75 -15.92
N ASP A 570 -32.64 -5.26 -15.38
CA ASP A 570 -33.68 -4.57 -16.14
C ASP A 570 -33.30 -3.10 -16.44
N ALA A 571 -34.19 -2.36 -17.08
CA ALA A 571 -33.96 -0.95 -17.43
C ALA A 571 -33.89 -0.02 -16.20
N GLN A 572 -34.42 -0.45 -15.06
CA GLN A 572 -34.41 0.24 -13.77
C GLN A 572 -33.20 -0.15 -12.90
N GLY A 573 -32.38 -1.10 -13.32
CA GLY A 573 -31.23 -1.57 -12.56
C GLY A 573 -31.51 -2.72 -11.59
N HIS A 574 -32.73 -3.29 -11.58
CA HIS A 574 -33.04 -4.45 -10.74
C HIS A 574 -32.56 -5.74 -11.39
N PHE A 575 -32.12 -6.69 -10.56
CA PHE A 575 -31.72 -8.00 -11.05
C PHE A 575 -32.91 -8.81 -11.57
N SER A 576 -32.78 -9.37 -12.77
CA SER A 576 -33.84 -10.15 -13.42
C SER A 576 -33.87 -11.60 -12.93
N GLU A 577 -32.77 -12.14 -12.41
CA GLU A 577 -32.66 -13.53 -11.99
C GLU A 577 -32.84 -13.68 -10.48
N PRO A 578 -33.53 -14.76 -9.98
CA PRO A 578 -33.72 -14.98 -8.56
C PRO A 578 -32.48 -15.47 -7.82
N ARG A 579 -31.46 -15.97 -8.55
CA ARG A 579 -30.17 -16.40 -8.01
C ARG A 579 -29.08 -15.92 -8.91
N ILE A 580 -28.13 -15.20 -8.33
CA ILE A 580 -27.04 -14.55 -9.04
C ILE A 580 -25.71 -15.13 -8.58
N SER A 581 -24.80 -15.34 -9.51
CA SER A 581 -23.42 -15.73 -9.20
C SER A 581 -22.68 -14.57 -8.57
N VAL A 582 -22.19 -14.77 -7.36
CA VAL A 582 -21.44 -13.76 -6.57
C VAL A 582 -20.08 -14.30 -6.12
N ARG A 583 -19.17 -13.37 -5.88
CA ARG A 583 -17.93 -13.62 -5.14
C ARG A 583 -18.11 -13.16 -3.70
N ARG A 584 -17.78 -14.00 -2.74
CA ARG A 584 -17.71 -13.65 -1.32
C ARG A 584 -16.59 -14.43 -0.64
N ASN A 585 -15.75 -13.76 0.11
CA ASN A 585 -14.64 -14.38 0.84
C ASN A 585 -13.89 -15.42 -0.02
N GLN A 586 -13.44 -14.99 -1.22
CA GLN A 586 -12.67 -15.79 -2.18
C GLN A 586 -13.39 -17.02 -2.76
N LYS A 587 -14.71 -17.17 -2.53
CA LYS A 587 -15.53 -18.26 -3.04
C LYS A 587 -16.60 -17.75 -4.00
N PHE A 588 -16.93 -18.59 -4.99
CA PHE A 588 -18.06 -18.34 -5.88
C PHE A 588 -19.30 -19.02 -5.32
N LEU A 589 -20.34 -18.25 -5.13
CA LEU A 589 -21.61 -18.70 -4.54
C LEU A 589 -22.77 -18.22 -5.40
N PHE A 590 -23.96 -18.81 -5.19
CA PHE A 590 -25.21 -18.30 -5.75
C PHE A 590 -26.06 -17.74 -4.62
N GLU A 591 -26.29 -16.44 -4.64
CA GLU A 591 -27.09 -15.74 -3.62
C GLU A 591 -28.33 -15.06 -4.23
N SER A 592 -29.29 -14.74 -3.35
CA SER A 592 -30.43 -13.93 -3.76
C SER A 592 -30.00 -12.45 -3.92
N PRO A 593 -30.68 -11.65 -4.75
CA PRO A 593 -30.39 -10.22 -4.94
C PRO A 593 -30.30 -9.43 -3.62
N ASP A 594 -31.04 -9.84 -2.60
CA ASP A 594 -31.15 -9.15 -1.31
C ASP A 594 -29.85 -9.15 -0.49
N HIS A 595 -28.93 -10.07 -0.78
CA HIS A 595 -27.64 -10.19 -0.10
C HIS A 595 -26.47 -9.59 -0.89
N ILE A 596 -26.76 -9.04 -2.08
CA ILE A 596 -25.74 -8.47 -2.95
C ILE A 596 -25.54 -7.01 -2.56
N GLU A 597 -24.31 -6.62 -2.30
CA GLU A 597 -23.95 -5.26 -1.86
C GLU A 597 -23.24 -4.48 -2.96
N TYR A 598 -22.54 -5.18 -3.85
CA TYR A 598 -21.77 -4.57 -4.94
C TYR A 598 -21.89 -5.40 -6.23
N MET A 599 -21.55 -4.75 -7.34
CA MET A 599 -21.46 -5.37 -8.66
C MET A 599 -20.22 -4.88 -9.38
N ASP A 600 -19.57 -5.75 -10.16
CA ASP A 600 -18.45 -5.40 -11.01
C ASP A 600 -18.84 -4.32 -12.04
N VAL A 601 -17.90 -3.42 -12.36
CA VAL A 601 -18.14 -2.34 -13.31
C VAL A 601 -18.13 -2.86 -14.75
N SER A 602 -17.15 -3.69 -15.09
CA SER A 602 -16.96 -4.23 -16.45
C SER A 602 -16.15 -5.52 -16.42
N PRO A 603 -16.36 -6.46 -17.34
CA PRO A 603 -15.49 -7.63 -17.50
C PRO A 603 -14.04 -7.28 -17.84
N LYS A 604 -13.79 -6.13 -18.49
CA LYS A 604 -12.44 -5.61 -18.76
C LYS A 604 -11.62 -5.32 -17.50
N GLN A 605 -12.27 -5.22 -16.37
CA GLN A 605 -11.67 -4.94 -15.06
C GLN A 605 -10.60 -5.96 -14.66
N ILE A 606 -10.73 -7.22 -15.09
CA ILE A 606 -9.85 -8.32 -14.68
C ILE A 606 -8.47 -8.22 -15.35
N VAL A 607 -8.41 -7.73 -16.58
CA VAL A 607 -7.25 -7.82 -17.45
C VAL A 607 -6.46 -6.51 -17.51
N SER A 608 -5.19 -6.60 -17.92
CA SER A 608 -4.33 -5.45 -18.21
C SER A 608 -4.65 -4.85 -19.57
N VAL A 609 -3.99 -3.74 -19.89
CA VAL A 609 -4.17 -3.04 -21.18
C VAL A 609 -3.78 -3.94 -22.36
N SER A 610 -2.63 -4.65 -22.29
CA SER A 610 -2.19 -5.53 -23.37
C SER A 610 -3.19 -6.66 -23.60
N ALA A 611 -3.65 -7.32 -22.53
CA ALA A 611 -4.61 -8.40 -22.64
C ALA A 611 -5.99 -7.90 -23.10
N ALA A 612 -6.40 -6.70 -22.71
CA ALA A 612 -7.66 -6.11 -23.13
C ALA A 612 -7.70 -5.68 -24.60
N LEU A 613 -6.55 -5.60 -25.27
CA LEU A 613 -6.46 -5.35 -26.70
C LEU A 613 -6.58 -6.63 -27.56
N ILE A 614 -6.62 -7.81 -26.95
CA ILE A 614 -6.82 -9.07 -27.66
C ILE A 614 -8.31 -9.21 -28.02
N PRO A 615 -8.68 -9.23 -29.31
CA PRO A 615 -10.08 -9.45 -29.70
C PRO A 615 -10.48 -10.90 -29.39
N PHE A 616 -11.73 -11.11 -28.95
CA PHE A 616 -12.27 -12.43 -28.61
C PHE A 616 -11.47 -13.20 -27.55
N LEU A 617 -10.87 -12.46 -26.59
CA LEU A 617 -10.05 -13.03 -25.53
C LEU A 617 -10.78 -14.15 -24.75
N GLU A 618 -12.09 -14.03 -24.56
CA GLU A 618 -12.93 -15.00 -23.86
C GLU A 618 -12.96 -16.41 -24.50
N HIS A 619 -12.57 -16.51 -25.76
CA HIS A 619 -12.50 -17.77 -26.51
C HIS A 619 -11.10 -18.40 -26.53
N ASP A 620 -10.10 -17.70 -26.03
CA ASP A 620 -8.72 -18.14 -26.01
C ASP A 620 -8.36 -18.83 -24.70
N ASP A 621 -7.52 -19.86 -24.78
CA ASP A 621 -6.89 -20.44 -23.60
C ASP A 621 -5.94 -19.45 -22.94
N ALA A 622 -5.90 -19.47 -21.59
CA ALA A 622 -5.07 -18.54 -20.80
C ALA A 622 -3.59 -18.56 -21.21
N ASN A 623 -3.04 -19.74 -21.51
CA ASN A 623 -1.64 -19.87 -21.95
C ASN A 623 -1.38 -19.16 -23.29
N ARG A 624 -2.32 -19.26 -24.25
CA ARG A 624 -2.20 -18.60 -25.54
C ARG A 624 -2.45 -17.09 -25.43
N ALA A 625 -3.35 -16.68 -24.58
CA ALA A 625 -3.58 -15.26 -24.25
C ALA A 625 -2.34 -14.60 -23.63
N LEU A 626 -1.62 -15.31 -22.74
CA LEU A 626 -0.34 -14.87 -22.17
C LEU A 626 0.71 -14.65 -23.27
N MET A 627 0.90 -15.64 -24.16
CA MET A 627 1.83 -15.51 -25.27
C MET A 627 1.45 -14.36 -26.20
N GLY A 628 0.16 -14.22 -26.56
CA GLY A 628 -0.35 -13.15 -27.41
C GLY A 628 -0.15 -11.76 -26.81
N SER A 629 -0.44 -11.59 -25.50
CA SER A 629 -0.20 -10.35 -24.77
C SER A 629 1.28 -9.96 -24.78
N ASN A 630 2.18 -10.91 -24.55
CA ASN A 630 3.62 -10.70 -24.59
C ASN A 630 4.11 -10.35 -26.01
N MET A 631 3.58 -11.00 -27.05
CA MET A 631 3.96 -10.74 -28.45
C MET A 631 3.48 -9.38 -28.95
N GLN A 632 2.31 -8.90 -28.53
CA GLN A 632 1.85 -7.52 -28.87
C GLN A 632 2.86 -6.46 -28.45
N ARG A 633 3.51 -6.60 -27.31
CA ARG A 633 4.55 -5.68 -26.82
C ARG A 633 5.84 -5.71 -27.63
N GLN A 634 6.08 -6.74 -28.40
CA GLN A 634 7.27 -6.93 -29.24
C GLN A 634 7.05 -6.53 -30.69
N ALA A 635 5.82 -6.14 -31.07
CA ALA A 635 5.47 -5.77 -32.42
C ALA A 635 6.17 -4.48 -32.84
N VAL A 636 6.81 -4.50 -34.01
CA VAL A 636 7.46 -3.33 -34.60
C VAL A 636 6.42 -2.48 -35.33
N PRO A 637 6.36 -1.15 -35.09
CA PRO A 637 5.45 -0.26 -35.82
C PRO A 637 5.73 -0.27 -37.31
N LEU A 638 4.66 -0.41 -38.12
CA LEU A 638 4.76 -0.41 -39.57
C LEU A 638 4.85 1.02 -40.11
N LEU A 639 5.48 1.20 -41.28
CA LEU A 639 5.55 2.48 -41.98
C LEU A 639 4.16 3.04 -42.36
N ARG A 640 3.23 2.14 -42.71
CA ARG A 640 1.83 2.47 -42.95
C ARG A 640 0.95 1.54 -42.11
N PRO A 641 0.63 1.94 -40.88
CA PRO A 641 -0.25 1.15 -40.04
C PRO A 641 -1.69 1.24 -40.56
N GLU A 642 -2.39 0.13 -40.48
CA GLU A 642 -3.82 0.06 -40.81
C GLU A 642 -4.64 -0.08 -39.52
N ALA A 643 -5.84 0.49 -39.52
CA ALA A 643 -6.77 0.34 -38.42
C ALA A 643 -7.26 -1.13 -38.34
N PRO A 644 -7.35 -1.74 -37.16
CA PRO A 644 -7.82 -3.12 -37.04
C PRO A 644 -9.30 -3.21 -37.47
N THR A 645 -9.66 -4.26 -38.21
CA THR A 645 -11.04 -4.53 -38.63
C THR A 645 -11.95 -4.76 -37.43
N VAL A 646 -11.43 -5.48 -36.42
CA VAL A 646 -12.10 -5.76 -35.12
C VAL A 646 -11.27 -5.15 -34.02
N GLY A 647 -11.88 -4.30 -33.21
CA GLY A 647 -11.26 -3.67 -32.05
C GLY A 647 -11.98 -3.99 -30.74
N THR A 648 -11.35 -3.69 -29.62
CA THR A 648 -11.87 -3.93 -28.28
C THR A 648 -12.42 -2.67 -27.58
N GLY A 649 -12.19 -1.50 -28.17
CA GLY A 649 -12.64 -0.19 -27.65
C GLY A 649 -11.65 0.50 -26.70
N ILE A 650 -10.53 -0.14 -26.35
CA ILE A 650 -9.48 0.44 -25.49
C ILE A 650 -8.38 1.13 -26.30
N GLU A 651 -8.32 0.90 -27.59
CA GLU A 651 -7.23 1.35 -28.48
C GLU A 651 -6.99 2.85 -28.40
N ARG A 652 -8.06 3.65 -28.38
CA ARG A 652 -7.95 5.11 -28.31
C ARG A 652 -7.31 5.55 -26.99
N GLN A 653 -7.79 5.03 -25.88
CA GLN A 653 -7.24 5.37 -24.55
C GLN A 653 -5.78 4.95 -24.43
N ALA A 654 -5.44 3.75 -24.90
CA ALA A 654 -4.07 3.28 -24.91
C ALA A 654 -3.13 4.16 -25.76
N ALA A 655 -3.61 4.63 -26.93
CA ALA A 655 -2.84 5.53 -27.79
C ALA A 655 -2.60 6.90 -27.11
N VAL A 656 -3.62 7.49 -26.50
CA VAL A 656 -3.49 8.78 -25.81
C VAL A 656 -2.56 8.67 -24.62
N ASP A 657 -2.75 7.66 -23.76
CA ASP A 657 -1.98 7.50 -22.53
C ASP A 657 -0.55 6.98 -22.75
N SER A 658 -0.22 6.47 -23.92
CA SER A 658 1.16 6.14 -24.29
C SER A 658 2.07 7.38 -24.39
N GLY A 659 1.48 8.55 -24.64
CA GLY A 659 2.21 9.82 -24.83
C GLY A 659 2.79 10.00 -26.24
N GLN A 660 2.48 9.12 -27.20
CA GLN A 660 2.94 9.23 -28.59
C GLN A 660 1.98 10.07 -29.45
N VAL A 661 0.76 10.30 -28.98
CA VAL A 661 -0.24 11.11 -29.66
C VAL A 661 -0.23 12.52 -29.09
N ILE A 662 -0.11 13.51 -29.97
CA ILE A 662 -0.20 14.92 -29.60
C ILE A 662 -1.69 15.28 -29.49
N VAL A 663 -2.12 15.64 -28.28
CA VAL A 663 -3.50 16.05 -27.98
C VAL A 663 -3.52 17.56 -27.74
N ALA A 664 -4.53 18.23 -28.23
CA ALA A 664 -4.74 19.66 -27.99
C ALA A 664 -4.88 19.91 -26.47
N SER A 665 -4.06 20.81 -25.91
CA SER A 665 -4.09 21.18 -24.49
C SER A 665 -5.23 22.14 -24.14
N GLN A 666 -5.76 22.84 -25.13
CA GLN A 666 -6.85 23.81 -24.99
C GLN A 666 -7.89 23.62 -26.11
N PRO A 667 -9.16 23.97 -25.86
CA PRO A 667 -10.16 23.99 -26.92
C PRO A 667 -9.80 25.05 -27.95
N GLY A 668 -9.92 24.68 -29.24
CA GLY A 668 -9.61 25.56 -30.37
C GLY A 668 -10.21 25.04 -31.66
N GLU A 669 -10.11 25.84 -32.74
CA GLU A 669 -10.54 25.50 -34.08
C GLU A 669 -9.32 25.13 -34.94
N VAL A 670 -9.42 24.01 -35.65
CA VAL A 670 -8.36 23.60 -36.60
C VAL A 670 -8.46 24.46 -37.85
N VAL A 671 -7.47 25.32 -38.09
CA VAL A 671 -7.42 26.25 -39.23
C VAL A 671 -6.79 25.59 -40.45
N SER A 672 -5.82 24.68 -40.24
CA SER A 672 -5.22 23.89 -41.32
C SER A 672 -4.79 22.53 -40.78
N ALA A 673 -4.98 21.49 -41.59
CA ALA A 673 -4.54 20.14 -41.29
C ALA A 673 -3.44 19.70 -42.28
#